data_4f61438c924732aeb657fdaa8927be50
#
_entry.id   4f61438c924732aeb657fdaa8927be50
#
_cell.length_a   1.000
_cell.length_b   1.000
_cell.length_c   1.000
_cell.angle_alpha   90.00
_cell.angle_beta   90.00
_cell.angle_gamma   90.00
#
_symmetry.space_group_name_H-M   'P 1'
#
loop_
_entity.id
_entity.type
_entity.pdbx_description
1 polymer ?
#
loop_
_entity_poly.entity_id
_entity_poly.type
_entity_poly.pdbx_seq_one_letter_code
_entity_poly.pdbx_strand_id
1 'polypeptide(L)'
;MPELNFTPEQRAAIDTRGSTVLVSAAAGSGKTRVLTERLMAYLTDAENPVDIDRFLVITYTRAAAAELRSRILDGIYARIASDPENRRLRRQVALCARAEIGTIHSFCADFLRANCAALALAPDFQVADTERCAALRAAALEHTLERAYMHIDTDAPFRLLADTVGGGRDDARLGELVLSLYDKMQCHARPGQWAAQQVDLLALDGVTDAGATPWGRSLLARMRESAEHWCGVLEAQLDIMADEDMEWLMDIYGDSFSATADGLRALAYACNRSWDAAVTALQDVPFPRLGSTRKPPDPDVRDRVKAQRDAAKKAIQTLQKQINIPSAQAIADLRATAPAMQALLALTLDFGTAYAAEKRRRSLVDFSDLEHMTAQLLTDDDGAPTELARQLSGRYTEIMVDEYQDVSEVQDLIFRAVSRGGNNLFFVGDVKQSIYRFRLADPTIFLEKYARFADFREAAPGAPRRILLRENFRSRRAVLAGANHVFSNIMSRALGELDYDDAARLRAGASYPDDGEKPELAVLELPDADDDAPTPEKAALEADYVARRIRALIDSGTPVWENGAKRPAHYGDAVILLRNANSIGPVYRAALEVHGIPVSAETSGGFYTSEEVSVLRSLLAVVDNPHQDVPLIAALRSPLFGLTADDLAAVRTCDREHDFYTAVTLAAETRDDCRDFLDVLARYRALSIELPLSEFLWHIVDDRAVMALTSAMPDGELRRRNVLLLLDLAQQFEQTGARGLHRFLLWMQRQETEGMEPAAPGGESRSVRILSIHKSKGLEFPFVFLCDTARLFNKSDARTSVLVHPALGLGPKCTDLEHGVEYPTIARQAIAAQLLTETLSEEMRLLYVAMTRAKERLVITGTVRDIGKTVSNLTATATVPLAPELLRAAQSPLHWLLQSALLDRDERFLRRNYVYLKADAAAERTEAEAEPALPEPDPTLLVQLERALTFRYGHAQAIDLPSKVTATELKRLEAEDTPPCLLYTSDAAD
;
A
#
# COMPACT_ATOMS: atom_id res chain seq x y z
N MET A 1 -39.87 -5.20 -7.42
CA MET A 1 -38.43 -5.44 -7.55
C MET A 1 -38.22 -6.90 -7.86
N PRO A 2 -37.30 -7.30 -8.75
CA PRO A 2 -36.99 -8.73 -8.88
C PRO A 2 -36.53 -9.21 -7.50
N GLU A 3 -37.05 -10.36 -7.05
CA GLU A 3 -36.61 -10.98 -5.81
C GLU A 3 -35.09 -11.14 -5.86
N LEU A 4 -34.40 -10.50 -4.91
CA LEU A 4 -32.96 -10.58 -4.75
C LEU A 4 -32.60 -12.00 -4.33
N ASN A 5 -32.15 -12.84 -5.27
CA ASN A 5 -31.70 -14.20 -4.97
C ASN A 5 -30.38 -14.13 -4.19
N PHE A 6 -30.46 -14.37 -2.89
CA PHE A 6 -29.31 -14.60 -2.03
C PHE A 6 -28.98 -16.09 -1.95
N THR A 7 -27.71 -16.43 -1.89
CA THR A 7 -27.30 -17.81 -1.57
C THR A 7 -27.70 -18.16 -0.14
N PRO A 8 -27.80 -19.47 0.21
CA PRO A 8 -28.10 -19.89 1.59
C PRO A 8 -27.13 -19.28 2.61
N GLU A 9 -25.84 -19.15 2.25
CA GLU A 9 -24.80 -18.57 3.11
C GLU A 9 -24.97 -17.05 3.26
N GLN A 10 -25.27 -16.34 2.17
CA GLN A 10 -25.60 -14.90 2.23
C GLN A 10 -26.85 -14.67 3.08
N ARG A 11 -27.89 -15.49 2.93
CA ARG A 11 -29.11 -15.41 3.74
C ARG A 11 -28.79 -15.65 5.22
N ALA A 12 -28.00 -16.68 5.54
CA ALA A 12 -27.56 -16.95 6.89
C ALA A 12 -26.77 -15.77 7.49
N ALA A 13 -25.90 -15.11 6.70
CA ALA A 13 -25.17 -13.92 7.14
C ALA A 13 -26.08 -12.70 7.36
N ILE A 14 -27.17 -12.58 6.60
CA ILE A 14 -28.16 -11.50 6.77
C ILE A 14 -29.05 -11.75 8.00
N ASP A 15 -29.47 -12.99 8.27
CA ASP A 15 -30.53 -13.30 9.22
C ASP A 15 -30.03 -13.70 10.62
N THR A 16 -28.77 -14.17 10.76
CA THR A 16 -28.23 -14.60 12.07
C THR A 16 -28.14 -13.44 13.06
N ARG A 17 -28.67 -13.61 14.26
CA ARG A 17 -28.71 -12.64 15.36
C ARG A 17 -28.17 -13.24 16.67
N GLY A 18 -27.78 -12.38 17.61
CA GLY A 18 -27.48 -12.76 19.00
C GLY A 18 -26.23 -13.61 19.18
N SER A 19 -25.26 -13.54 18.25
CA SER A 19 -23.97 -14.23 18.34
C SER A 19 -22.91 -13.47 17.56
N THR A 20 -21.63 -13.69 17.89
CA THR A 20 -20.52 -13.23 17.03
C THR A 20 -20.52 -14.03 15.73
N VAL A 21 -20.50 -13.30 14.61
CA VAL A 21 -20.47 -13.87 13.26
C VAL A 21 -19.20 -13.42 12.55
N LEU A 22 -18.41 -14.38 12.06
CA LEU A 22 -17.30 -14.15 11.16
C LEU A 22 -17.70 -14.57 9.74
N VAL A 23 -17.82 -13.61 8.84
CA VAL A 23 -18.10 -13.88 7.42
C VAL A 23 -16.76 -13.88 6.68
N SER A 24 -16.28 -15.06 6.30
CA SER A 24 -15.14 -15.20 5.39
C SER A 24 -15.66 -15.14 3.96
N ALA A 25 -15.45 -14.01 3.32
CA ALA A 25 -16.09 -13.64 2.08
C ALA A 25 -15.09 -13.52 0.96
N ALA A 26 -15.06 -14.45 0.02
CA ALA A 26 -14.17 -14.46 -1.12
C ALA A 26 -14.28 -13.18 -1.97
N ALA A 27 -13.28 -12.91 -2.84
CA ALA A 27 -13.33 -11.80 -3.77
C ALA A 27 -14.61 -11.86 -4.61
N GLY A 28 -15.30 -10.71 -4.78
CA GLY A 28 -16.53 -10.63 -5.58
C GLY A 28 -17.75 -11.34 -5.01
N SER A 29 -17.76 -11.76 -3.74
CA SER A 29 -18.88 -12.49 -3.11
C SER A 29 -20.02 -11.60 -2.62
N GLY A 30 -19.95 -10.28 -2.81
CA GLY A 30 -20.98 -9.34 -2.41
C GLY A 30 -20.91 -8.94 -0.93
N LYS A 31 -19.73 -8.87 -0.32
CA LYS A 31 -19.49 -8.44 1.08
C LYS A 31 -20.33 -7.23 1.49
N THR A 32 -20.14 -6.13 0.78
CA THR A 32 -20.81 -4.85 1.07
C THR A 32 -22.34 -4.97 0.93
N ARG A 33 -22.81 -5.76 -0.04
CA ARG A 33 -24.24 -6.02 -0.24
C ARG A 33 -24.84 -6.79 0.94
N VAL A 34 -24.17 -7.85 1.41
CA VAL A 34 -24.61 -8.62 2.58
C VAL A 34 -24.68 -7.73 3.82
N LEU A 35 -23.67 -6.85 4.03
CA LEU A 35 -23.64 -5.92 5.15
C LEU A 35 -24.81 -4.92 5.07
N THR A 36 -25.04 -4.32 3.88
CA THR A 36 -26.16 -3.40 3.67
C THR A 36 -27.51 -4.07 3.88
N GLU A 37 -27.74 -5.27 3.35
CA GLU A 37 -29.00 -5.99 3.48
C GLU A 37 -29.22 -6.50 4.92
N ARG A 38 -28.16 -6.85 5.66
CA ARG A 38 -28.25 -7.14 7.09
C ARG A 38 -28.76 -5.94 7.88
N LEU A 39 -28.23 -4.74 7.63
CA LEU A 39 -28.73 -3.49 8.23
C LEU A 39 -30.20 -3.25 7.84
N MET A 40 -30.53 -3.40 6.56
CA MET A 40 -31.91 -3.24 6.09
C MET A 40 -32.88 -4.23 6.78
N ALA A 41 -32.45 -5.48 7.00
CA ALA A 41 -33.23 -6.49 7.70
C ALA A 41 -33.53 -6.07 9.16
N TYR A 42 -32.60 -5.42 9.85
CA TYR A 42 -32.86 -4.84 11.18
C TYR A 42 -33.79 -3.63 11.14
N LEU A 43 -33.60 -2.71 10.17
CA LEU A 43 -34.43 -1.50 10.05
C LEU A 43 -35.89 -1.82 9.70
N THR A 44 -36.13 -2.91 8.96
CA THR A 44 -37.45 -3.29 8.45
C THR A 44 -38.06 -4.49 9.16
N ASP A 45 -37.46 -4.96 10.26
CA ASP A 45 -38.01 -6.06 11.07
C ASP A 45 -39.43 -5.70 11.54
N ALA A 46 -40.37 -6.61 11.33
CA ALA A 46 -41.78 -6.36 11.62
C ALA A 46 -42.10 -6.40 13.12
N GLU A 47 -41.34 -7.20 13.88
CA GLU A 47 -41.59 -7.40 15.30
C GLU A 47 -40.70 -6.51 16.18
N ASN A 48 -39.40 -6.42 15.85
CA ASN A 48 -38.38 -5.74 16.64
C ASN A 48 -37.49 -4.83 15.78
N PRO A 49 -38.08 -3.80 15.16
CA PRO A 49 -37.31 -2.94 14.30
C PRO A 49 -36.32 -2.07 15.09
N VAL A 50 -35.07 -2.00 14.64
CA VAL A 50 -33.94 -1.25 15.26
C VAL A 50 -33.66 0.03 14.47
N ASP A 51 -33.35 1.14 15.14
CA ASP A 51 -32.96 2.39 14.48
C ASP A 51 -31.50 2.34 14.07
N ILE A 52 -31.14 3.01 12.96
CA ILE A 52 -29.80 2.96 12.35
C ILE A 52 -28.69 3.53 13.26
N ASP A 53 -29.01 4.46 14.14
CA ASP A 53 -28.09 5.05 15.12
C ASP A 53 -27.72 4.10 16.27
N ARG A 54 -28.29 2.88 16.29
CA ARG A 54 -27.94 1.78 17.20
C ARG A 54 -26.88 0.84 16.65
N PHE A 55 -26.27 1.17 15.53
CA PHE A 55 -25.20 0.38 14.92
C PHE A 55 -23.90 1.16 14.91
N LEU A 56 -22.79 0.47 15.18
CA LEU A 56 -21.45 0.92 14.90
C LEU A 56 -20.96 0.16 13.65
N VAL A 57 -20.69 0.89 12.57
CA VAL A 57 -20.24 0.29 11.31
C VAL A 57 -18.87 0.87 10.94
N ILE A 58 -17.87 0.02 10.99
CA ILE A 58 -16.49 0.40 10.75
C ILE A 58 -16.03 -0.12 9.39
N THR A 59 -15.41 0.76 8.61
CA THR A 59 -14.74 0.45 7.34
C THR A 59 -13.30 0.95 7.37
N TYR A 60 -12.48 0.47 6.41
CA TYR A 60 -11.06 0.80 6.41
C TYR A 60 -10.74 2.21 5.92
N THR A 61 -11.53 2.79 5.00
CA THR A 61 -11.28 4.12 4.41
C THR A 61 -12.50 5.04 4.52
N ARG A 62 -12.26 6.36 4.56
CA ARG A 62 -13.33 7.37 4.52
C ARG A 62 -14.19 7.25 3.27
N ALA A 63 -13.57 6.94 2.11
CA ALA A 63 -14.28 6.74 0.86
C ALA A 63 -15.24 5.53 0.93
N ALA A 64 -14.77 4.39 1.47
CA ALA A 64 -15.60 3.20 1.67
C ALA A 64 -16.77 3.48 2.65
N ALA A 65 -16.52 4.26 3.71
CA ALA A 65 -17.57 4.66 4.65
C ALA A 65 -18.63 5.55 3.98
N ALA A 66 -18.21 6.50 3.14
CA ALA A 66 -19.11 7.37 2.38
C ALA A 66 -19.95 6.56 1.37
N GLU A 67 -19.31 5.66 0.62
CA GLU A 67 -19.98 4.75 -0.31
C GLU A 67 -21.00 3.85 0.40
N LEU A 68 -20.61 3.26 1.54
CA LEU A 68 -21.51 2.42 2.33
C LEU A 68 -22.72 3.21 2.83
N ARG A 69 -22.51 4.45 3.30
CA ARG A 69 -23.58 5.35 3.73
C ARG A 69 -24.53 5.68 2.57
N SER A 70 -24.00 5.97 1.39
CA SER A 70 -24.81 6.18 0.19
C SER A 70 -25.66 4.95 -0.15
N ARG A 71 -25.07 3.75 -0.18
CA ARG A 71 -25.78 2.50 -0.46
C ARG A 71 -26.88 2.18 0.56
N ILE A 72 -26.65 2.51 1.83
CA ILE A 72 -27.66 2.39 2.89
C ILE A 72 -28.81 3.35 2.64
N LEU A 73 -28.53 4.62 2.32
CA LEU A 73 -29.55 5.61 1.99
C LEU A 73 -30.36 5.19 0.77
N ASP A 74 -29.70 4.73 -0.31
CA ASP A 74 -30.36 4.20 -1.51
C ASP A 74 -31.29 3.04 -1.18
N GLY A 75 -30.84 2.12 -0.30
CA GLY A 75 -31.64 1.01 0.20
C GLY A 75 -32.88 1.47 0.99
N ILE A 76 -32.75 2.51 1.80
CA ILE A 76 -33.87 3.11 2.56
C ILE A 76 -34.84 3.82 1.58
N TYR A 77 -34.35 4.62 0.64
CA TYR A 77 -35.17 5.30 -0.37
C TYR A 77 -35.94 4.31 -1.26
N ALA A 78 -35.30 3.22 -1.67
CA ALA A 78 -35.97 2.17 -2.46
C ALA A 78 -37.15 1.54 -1.70
N ARG A 79 -37.04 1.39 -0.37
CA ARG A 79 -38.11 0.86 0.48
C ARG A 79 -39.19 1.91 0.75
N ILE A 80 -38.84 3.18 0.91
CA ILE A 80 -39.80 4.29 0.99
C ILE A 80 -40.60 4.41 -0.31
N ALA A 81 -39.96 4.20 -1.48
CA ALA A 81 -40.68 4.22 -2.75
C ALA A 81 -41.74 3.11 -2.87
N SER A 82 -41.51 1.95 -2.22
CA SER A 82 -42.52 0.85 -2.18
C SER A 82 -43.59 1.02 -1.07
N ASP A 83 -43.29 1.80 -0.03
CA ASP A 83 -44.20 2.11 1.10
C ASP A 83 -44.05 3.60 1.51
N PRO A 84 -44.67 4.52 0.72
CA PRO A 84 -44.49 5.97 0.93
C PRO A 84 -45.04 6.50 2.26
N GLU A 85 -45.97 5.81 2.85
CA GLU A 85 -46.61 6.25 4.12
C GLU A 85 -45.83 5.83 5.37
N ASN A 86 -44.73 5.06 5.21
CA ASN A 86 -43.91 4.55 6.30
C ASN A 86 -43.09 5.66 6.96
N ARG A 87 -43.67 6.32 7.96
CA ARG A 87 -43.03 7.41 8.73
C ARG A 87 -41.73 6.98 9.39
N ARG A 88 -41.61 5.68 9.76
CA ARG A 88 -40.42 5.17 10.40
C ARG A 88 -39.24 5.15 9.45
N LEU A 89 -39.40 4.64 8.21
CA LEU A 89 -38.34 4.64 7.20
C LEU A 89 -37.88 6.05 6.87
N ARG A 90 -38.81 7.03 6.77
CA ARG A 90 -38.45 8.44 6.59
C ARG A 90 -37.59 8.97 7.74
N ARG A 91 -37.87 8.57 8.99
CA ARG A 91 -37.09 8.94 10.16
C ARG A 91 -35.65 8.36 10.06
N GLN A 92 -35.46 7.14 9.49
CA GLN A 92 -34.14 6.54 9.34
C GLN A 92 -33.22 7.37 8.44
N VAL A 93 -33.75 8.06 7.41
CA VAL A 93 -32.98 8.98 6.57
C VAL A 93 -32.33 10.09 7.40
N ALA A 94 -33.10 10.70 8.31
CA ALA A 94 -32.57 11.74 9.21
C ALA A 94 -31.56 11.16 10.23
N LEU A 95 -31.82 9.97 10.76
CA LEU A 95 -30.93 9.28 11.70
C LEU A 95 -29.62 8.82 11.04
N CYS A 96 -29.61 8.52 9.74
CA CYS A 96 -28.41 8.12 9.00
C CYS A 96 -27.29 9.17 9.05
N ALA A 97 -27.65 10.46 9.17
CA ALA A 97 -26.67 11.53 9.35
C ALA A 97 -25.94 11.46 10.71
N ARG A 98 -26.58 10.85 11.72
CA ARG A 98 -26.06 10.69 13.09
C ARG A 98 -25.53 9.28 13.37
N ALA A 99 -25.74 8.34 12.44
CA ALA A 99 -25.30 6.96 12.57
C ALA A 99 -23.75 6.89 12.53
N GLU A 100 -23.19 6.10 13.40
CA GLU A 100 -21.75 5.87 13.50
C GLU A 100 -21.27 4.91 12.40
N ILE A 101 -21.21 5.43 11.17
CA ILE A 101 -20.69 4.75 9.98
C ILE A 101 -19.42 5.48 9.57
N GLY A 102 -18.25 4.89 9.81
CA GLY A 102 -16.99 5.60 9.62
C GLY A 102 -15.77 4.69 9.66
N THR A 103 -14.60 5.31 9.82
CA THR A 103 -13.35 4.59 10.10
C THR A 103 -13.17 4.43 11.61
N ILE A 104 -12.32 3.47 12.02
CA ILE A 104 -12.01 3.27 13.44
C ILE A 104 -11.44 4.55 14.07
N HIS A 105 -10.58 5.27 13.35
CA HIS A 105 -9.98 6.51 13.85
C HIS A 105 -11.02 7.64 14.05
N SER A 106 -12.05 7.72 13.18
CA SER A 106 -13.14 8.68 13.41
C SER A 106 -13.94 8.34 14.67
N PHE A 107 -14.25 7.07 14.87
CA PHE A 107 -14.90 6.59 16.10
C PHE A 107 -14.05 6.90 17.34
N CYS A 108 -12.75 6.58 17.33
CA CYS A 108 -11.85 6.87 18.44
C CYS A 108 -11.75 8.38 18.72
N ALA A 109 -11.63 9.20 17.67
CA ALA A 109 -11.56 10.66 17.84
C ALA A 109 -12.82 11.24 18.48
N ASP A 110 -14.01 10.83 18.06
CA ASP A 110 -15.28 11.28 18.61
C ASP A 110 -15.49 10.77 20.04
N PHE A 111 -15.10 9.52 20.32
CA PHE A 111 -15.11 8.97 21.67
C PHE A 111 -14.18 9.70 22.62
N LEU A 112 -12.95 10.01 22.19
CA LEU A 112 -11.97 10.74 22.99
C LEU A 112 -12.41 12.21 23.24
N ARG A 113 -13.02 12.89 22.27
CA ARG A 113 -13.58 14.24 22.47
C ARG A 113 -14.69 14.23 23.53
N ALA A 114 -15.56 13.21 23.49
CA ALA A 114 -16.61 13.06 24.49
C ALA A 114 -16.10 12.74 25.90
N ASN A 115 -14.89 12.17 26.03
CA ASN A 115 -14.27 11.71 27.28
C ASN A 115 -12.91 12.37 27.57
N CYS A 116 -12.59 13.51 26.96
CA CYS A 116 -11.29 14.18 27.01
C CYS A 116 -10.78 14.46 28.43
N ALA A 117 -11.70 14.77 29.37
CA ALA A 117 -11.36 15.05 30.75
C ALA A 117 -10.70 13.87 31.49
N ALA A 118 -11.06 12.63 31.14
CA ALA A 118 -10.50 11.41 31.76
C ALA A 118 -9.00 11.24 31.48
N LEU A 119 -8.51 11.77 30.35
CA LEU A 119 -7.10 11.70 29.92
C LEU A 119 -6.39 13.05 30.00
N ALA A 120 -7.01 14.06 30.58
CA ALA A 120 -6.50 15.44 30.59
C ALA A 120 -6.12 15.95 29.18
N LEU A 121 -6.93 15.60 28.17
CA LEU A 121 -6.81 16.10 26.80
C LEU A 121 -7.57 17.42 26.67
N ALA A 122 -7.06 18.31 25.80
CA ALA A 122 -7.81 19.48 25.40
C ALA A 122 -9.05 19.08 24.59
N PRO A 123 -10.25 19.65 24.82
CA PRO A 123 -11.45 19.27 24.08
C PRO A 123 -11.36 19.52 22.57
N ASP A 124 -10.53 20.47 22.17
CA ASP A 124 -10.26 20.91 20.81
C ASP A 124 -8.98 20.32 20.22
N PHE A 125 -8.49 19.18 20.78
CA PHE A 125 -7.29 18.52 20.26
C PHE A 125 -7.43 18.27 18.74
N GLN A 126 -6.31 18.43 18.05
CA GLN A 126 -6.21 18.14 16.62
C GLN A 126 -5.47 16.82 16.38
N VAL A 127 -5.90 16.11 15.34
CA VAL A 127 -5.16 14.94 14.84
C VAL A 127 -4.01 15.45 13.96
N ALA A 128 -2.79 15.20 14.37
CA ALA A 128 -1.61 15.62 13.63
C ALA A 128 -1.49 14.84 12.30
N ASP A 129 -1.19 15.57 11.24
CA ASP A 129 -0.80 14.99 9.96
C ASP A 129 0.60 14.37 10.03
N THR A 130 0.98 13.68 8.96
CA THR A 130 2.26 12.95 8.88
C THR A 130 3.46 13.87 9.08
N GLU A 131 3.39 15.12 8.58
CA GLU A 131 4.48 16.08 8.65
C GLU A 131 4.69 16.61 10.05
N ARG A 132 3.58 17.00 10.70
CA ARG A 132 3.64 17.43 12.08
C ARG A 132 4.17 16.32 12.98
N CYS A 133 3.73 15.08 12.73
CA CYS A 133 4.27 13.91 13.43
C CYS A 133 5.77 13.75 13.18
N ALA A 134 6.24 13.87 11.95
CA ALA A 134 7.66 13.74 11.60
C ALA A 134 8.52 14.79 12.31
N ALA A 135 8.09 16.06 12.27
CA ALA A 135 8.80 17.15 12.95
C ALA A 135 8.85 16.97 14.47
N LEU A 136 7.75 16.52 15.09
CA LEU A 136 7.70 16.25 16.52
C LEU A 136 8.54 15.05 16.93
N ARG A 137 8.54 13.99 16.11
CA ARG A 137 9.38 12.80 16.31
C ARG A 137 10.86 13.15 16.24
N ALA A 138 11.27 13.98 15.26
CA ALA A 138 12.65 14.43 15.14
C ALA A 138 13.10 15.20 16.38
N ALA A 139 12.32 16.19 16.84
CA ALA A 139 12.64 16.96 18.03
C ALA A 139 12.67 16.11 19.32
N ALA A 140 11.72 15.17 19.47
CA ALA A 140 11.69 14.28 20.63
C ALA A 140 12.88 13.29 20.63
N LEU A 141 13.27 12.81 19.44
CA LEU A 141 14.40 11.90 19.27
C LEU A 141 15.71 12.60 19.60
N GLU A 142 15.95 13.80 19.07
CA GLU A 142 17.13 14.61 19.36
C GLU A 142 17.29 14.83 20.87
N HIS A 143 16.23 15.31 21.53
CA HIS A 143 16.24 15.51 22.98
C HIS A 143 16.50 14.22 23.77
N THR A 144 15.95 13.08 23.32
CA THR A 144 16.13 11.78 23.98
C THR A 144 17.56 11.29 23.83
N LEU A 145 18.15 11.40 22.64
CA LEU A 145 19.52 11.01 22.36
C LEU A 145 20.51 11.91 23.12
N GLU A 146 20.35 13.23 23.09
CA GLU A 146 21.19 14.16 23.88
C GLU A 146 21.22 13.79 25.38
N ARG A 147 20.04 13.50 25.95
CA ARG A 147 19.94 13.09 27.37
C ARG A 147 20.64 11.77 27.62
N ALA A 148 20.53 10.79 26.73
CA ALA A 148 21.21 9.51 26.88
C ALA A 148 22.73 9.67 26.77
N TYR A 149 23.24 10.47 25.83
CA TYR A 149 24.66 10.76 25.70
C TYR A 149 25.27 11.52 26.87
N MET A 150 24.50 12.39 27.54
CA MET A 150 24.99 13.06 28.76
C MET A 150 25.38 12.06 29.88
N HIS A 151 24.84 10.86 29.84
CA HIS A 151 25.09 9.82 30.85
C HIS A 151 25.92 8.63 30.32
N ILE A 152 26.49 8.70 29.13
CA ILE A 152 27.18 7.59 28.45
C ILE A 152 28.35 7.03 29.29
N ASP A 153 29.03 7.85 30.08
CA ASP A 153 30.16 7.42 30.94
C ASP A 153 29.73 6.58 32.13
N THR A 154 28.48 6.69 32.56
CA THR A 154 27.90 5.97 33.68
C THR A 154 26.92 4.87 33.29
N ASP A 155 26.43 4.89 32.07
CA ASP A 155 25.48 3.91 31.50
C ASP A 155 26.21 2.93 30.57
N ALA A 156 26.76 1.87 31.13
CA ALA A 156 27.49 0.85 30.38
C ALA A 156 26.61 0.13 29.32
N PRO A 157 25.33 -0.22 29.57
CA PRO A 157 24.41 -0.74 28.54
C PRO A 157 24.19 0.21 27.34
N PHE A 158 23.98 1.50 27.60
CA PHE A 158 23.83 2.47 26.54
C PHE A 158 25.12 2.68 25.74
N ARG A 159 26.26 2.73 26.42
CA ARG A 159 27.57 2.76 25.75
C ARG A 159 27.75 1.56 24.83
N LEU A 160 27.44 0.34 25.30
CA LEU A 160 27.53 -0.87 24.49
C LEU A 160 26.59 -0.78 23.27
N LEU A 161 25.39 -0.23 23.42
CA LEU A 161 24.44 0.02 22.30
C LEU A 161 25.05 1.00 21.29
N ALA A 162 25.58 2.12 21.74
CA ALA A 162 26.19 3.13 20.86
C ALA A 162 27.41 2.56 20.13
N ASP A 163 28.27 1.79 20.81
CA ASP A 163 29.49 1.19 20.23
C ASP A 163 29.19 0.07 19.22
N THR A 164 28.12 -0.70 19.43
CA THR A 164 27.81 -1.89 18.59
C THR A 164 26.80 -1.59 17.47
N VAL A 165 25.81 -0.74 17.72
CA VAL A 165 24.71 -0.46 16.78
C VAL A 165 24.85 0.91 16.15
N GLY A 166 25.28 1.91 16.92
CA GLY A 166 25.54 3.28 16.45
C GLY A 166 26.66 3.37 15.42
N GLY A 167 27.69 2.56 15.55
CA GLY A 167 28.81 2.20 14.62
C GLY A 167 29.23 3.14 13.50
N GLY A 168 29.01 4.45 13.60
CA GLY A 168 29.29 5.43 12.57
C GLY A 168 29.79 6.76 13.13
N ARG A 169 29.96 7.74 12.23
CA ARG A 169 30.32 9.11 12.60
C ARG A 169 29.13 9.96 13.07
N ASP A 170 27.92 9.40 12.97
CA ASP A 170 26.65 10.06 13.34
C ASP A 170 25.67 9.06 13.96
N ASP A 171 24.68 9.58 14.65
CA ASP A 171 23.64 8.81 15.34
C ASP A 171 22.42 8.47 14.47
N ALA A 172 22.46 8.76 13.18
CA ALA A 172 21.31 8.60 12.28
C ALA A 172 20.78 7.15 12.32
N ARG A 173 21.71 6.17 12.31
CA ARG A 173 21.37 4.74 12.36
C ARG A 173 20.68 4.33 13.67
N LEU A 174 21.13 4.86 14.80
CA LEU A 174 20.51 4.61 16.11
C LEU A 174 19.13 5.26 16.17
N GLY A 175 19.02 6.50 15.67
CA GLY A 175 17.75 7.23 15.59
C GLY A 175 16.71 6.50 14.72
N GLU A 176 17.08 6.06 13.52
CA GLU A 176 16.21 5.25 12.65
C GLU A 176 15.74 3.98 13.33
N LEU A 177 16.63 3.31 14.09
CA LEU A 177 16.29 2.10 14.79
C LEU A 177 15.29 2.35 15.93
N VAL A 178 15.47 3.42 16.71
CA VAL A 178 14.54 3.82 17.78
C VAL A 178 13.15 4.11 17.20
N LEU A 179 13.07 4.87 16.10
CA LEU A 179 11.80 5.16 15.44
C LEU A 179 11.13 3.90 14.90
N SER A 180 11.89 3.04 14.23
CA SER A 180 11.39 1.76 13.70
C SER A 180 10.91 0.82 14.80
N LEU A 181 11.64 0.75 15.92
CA LEU A 181 11.23 -0.06 17.06
C LEU A 181 9.98 0.52 17.73
N TYR A 182 9.92 1.84 17.92
CA TYR A 182 8.74 2.51 18.44
C TYR A 182 7.50 2.19 17.60
N ASP A 183 7.56 2.34 16.28
CA ASP A 183 6.43 2.05 15.39
C ASP A 183 5.98 0.58 15.50
N LYS A 184 6.91 -0.36 15.59
CA LYS A 184 6.59 -1.78 15.77
C LYS A 184 6.02 -2.09 17.17
N MET A 185 6.46 -1.41 18.21
CA MET A 185 5.87 -1.53 19.54
C MET A 185 4.41 -1.07 19.57
N GLN A 186 4.05 -0.05 18.77
CA GLN A 186 2.68 0.45 18.67
C GLN A 186 1.72 -0.55 18.01
N CYS A 187 2.19 -1.67 17.43
CA CYS A 187 1.31 -2.76 16.97
C CYS A 187 0.60 -3.46 18.12
N HIS A 188 1.21 -3.47 19.31
CA HIS A 188 0.71 -4.18 20.48
C HIS A 188 -0.26 -3.32 21.27
N ALA A 189 -1.29 -3.94 21.80
CA ALA A 189 -2.26 -3.24 22.65
C ALA A 189 -1.62 -2.58 23.87
N ARG A 190 -0.49 -3.12 24.33
CA ARG A 190 0.28 -2.64 25.51
C ARG A 190 1.78 -2.63 25.23
N PRO A 191 2.30 -1.59 24.56
CA PRO A 191 3.70 -1.50 24.14
C PRO A 191 4.70 -1.69 25.30
N GLY A 192 4.41 -1.11 26.48
CA GLY A 192 5.28 -1.25 27.66
C GLY A 192 5.35 -2.69 28.22
N GLN A 193 4.24 -3.42 28.21
CA GLN A 193 4.23 -4.84 28.60
C GLN A 193 5.00 -5.71 27.60
N TRP A 194 4.84 -5.45 26.30
CA TRP A 194 5.62 -6.14 25.29
C TRP A 194 7.13 -5.88 25.48
N ALA A 195 7.54 -4.63 25.73
CA ALA A 195 8.95 -4.31 26.00
C ALA A 195 9.50 -5.07 27.21
N ALA A 196 8.75 -5.15 28.32
CA ALA A 196 9.14 -5.92 29.51
C ALA A 196 9.30 -7.42 29.18
N GLN A 197 8.39 -8.00 28.42
CA GLN A 197 8.50 -9.40 27.96
C GLN A 197 9.76 -9.63 27.10
N GLN A 198 10.19 -8.64 26.29
CA GLN A 198 11.43 -8.77 25.53
C GLN A 198 12.66 -8.77 26.42
N VAL A 199 12.67 -7.98 27.50
CA VAL A 199 13.75 -8.00 28.51
C VAL A 199 13.85 -9.40 29.14
N ASP A 200 12.72 -9.97 29.59
CA ASP A 200 12.67 -11.31 30.18
C ASP A 200 13.12 -12.39 29.17
N LEU A 201 12.73 -12.27 27.91
CA LEU A 201 13.14 -13.21 26.87
C LEU A 201 14.65 -13.21 26.62
N LEU A 202 15.30 -12.06 26.74
CA LEU A 202 16.74 -11.88 26.54
C LEU A 202 17.56 -12.32 27.78
N ALA A 203 16.96 -12.48 28.96
CA ALA A 203 17.66 -12.88 30.17
C ALA A 203 18.25 -14.31 30.06
N LEU A 204 17.57 -15.23 29.36
CA LEU A 204 17.99 -16.63 29.12
C LEU A 204 18.42 -17.40 30.39
N ASP A 205 17.76 -17.10 31.52
CA ASP A 205 18.09 -17.74 32.78
C ASP A 205 17.81 -19.25 32.75
N GLY A 206 18.83 -20.03 33.14
CA GLY A 206 18.72 -21.50 33.17
C GLY A 206 18.69 -22.20 31.80
N VAL A 207 18.76 -21.46 30.67
CA VAL A 207 18.79 -22.03 29.31
C VAL A 207 20.19 -22.60 29.05
N THR A 208 20.25 -23.90 28.73
CA THR A 208 21.48 -24.64 28.40
C THR A 208 21.47 -25.17 26.95
N ASP A 209 20.26 -25.32 26.33
CA ASP A 209 20.10 -25.72 24.93
C ASP A 209 19.49 -24.57 24.16
N ALA A 210 20.17 -24.10 23.11
CA ALA A 210 19.69 -23.08 22.20
C ALA A 210 18.35 -23.46 21.54
N GLY A 211 18.10 -24.77 21.35
CA GLY A 211 16.84 -25.30 20.84
C GLY A 211 15.65 -25.08 21.77
N ALA A 212 15.87 -24.81 23.06
CA ALA A 212 14.79 -24.45 23.99
C ALA A 212 14.33 -23.00 23.88
N THR A 213 15.10 -22.15 23.21
CA THR A 213 14.70 -20.74 22.94
C THR A 213 13.63 -20.67 21.83
N PRO A 214 12.81 -19.60 21.77
CA PRO A 214 11.88 -19.41 20.65
C PRO A 214 12.56 -19.39 19.29
N TRP A 215 13.72 -18.76 19.21
CA TRP A 215 14.52 -18.67 17.98
C TRP A 215 15.09 -20.01 17.55
N GLY A 216 15.65 -20.76 18.50
CA GLY A 216 16.17 -22.11 18.22
C GLY A 216 15.08 -23.07 17.79
N ARG A 217 13.91 -23.06 18.45
CA ARG A 217 12.75 -23.85 18.00
C ARG A 217 12.32 -23.53 16.58
N SER A 218 12.27 -22.24 16.22
CA SER A 218 11.93 -21.80 14.86
C SER A 218 12.94 -22.32 13.83
N LEU A 219 14.24 -22.22 14.12
CA LEU A 219 15.29 -22.67 13.22
C LEU A 219 15.32 -24.21 13.11
N LEU A 220 15.15 -24.95 14.20
CA LEU A 220 15.05 -26.41 14.20
C LEU A 220 13.84 -26.92 13.38
N ALA A 221 12.70 -26.27 13.53
CA ALA A 221 11.50 -26.59 12.76
C ALA A 221 11.74 -26.39 11.25
N ARG A 222 12.41 -25.31 10.86
CA ARG A 222 12.77 -25.02 9.47
C ARG A 222 13.81 -25.98 8.91
N MET A 223 14.84 -26.35 9.68
CA MET A 223 15.82 -27.35 9.28
C MET A 223 15.15 -28.70 9.04
N ARG A 224 14.25 -29.11 9.95
CA ARG A 224 13.50 -30.34 9.80
C ARG A 224 12.62 -30.32 8.55
N GLU A 225 11.84 -29.26 8.32
CA GLU A 225 11.00 -29.12 7.11
C GLU A 225 11.83 -29.25 5.82
N SER A 226 12.98 -28.58 5.75
CA SER A 226 13.88 -28.66 4.60
C SER A 226 14.48 -30.06 4.43
N ALA A 227 14.90 -30.70 5.52
CA ALA A 227 15.45 -32.06 5.48
C ALA A 227 14.40 -33.10 5.03
N GLU A 228 13.18 -33.04 5.59
CA GLU A 228 12.07 -33.91 5.20
C GLU A 228 11.68 -33.73 3.73
N HIS A 229 11.60 -32.47 3.25
CA HIS A 229 11.31 -32.18 1.85
C HIS A 229 12.35 -32.78 0.90
N TRP A 230 13.61 -32.44 1.12
CA TRP A 230 14.67 -32.94 0.21
C TRP A 230 14.91 -34.45 0.32
N CYS A 231 14.71 -35.05 1.49
CA CYS A 231 14.70 -36.50 1.65
C CYS A 231 13.63 -37.14 0.75
N GLY A 232 12.38 -36.66 0.86
CA GLY A 232 11.26 -37.15 0.05
C GLY A 232 11.48 -36.96 -1.47
N VAL A 233 12.10 -35.84 -1.89
CA VAL A 233 12.45 -35.58 -3.29
C VAL A 233 13.48 -36.61 -3.77
N LEU A 234 14.53 -36.89 -2.98
CA LEU A 234 15.57 -37.85 -3.38
C LEU A 234 15.05 -39.29 -3.38
N GLU A 235 14.21 -39.68 -2.40
CA GLU A 235 13.53 -40.96 -2.36
C GLU A 235 12.64 -41.19 -3.58
N ALA A 236 11.83 -40.21 -3.96
CA ALA A 236 11.01 -40.26 -5.16
C ALA A 236 11.86 -40.43 -6.46
N GLN A 237 13.10 -39.89 -6.48
CA GLN A 237 14.00 -40.13 -7.60
C GLN A 237 14.59 -41.52 -7.56
N LEU A 238 14.89 -42.08 -6.38
CA LEU A 238 15.32 -43.49 -6.25
C LEU A 238 14.23 -44.45 -6.73
N ASP A 239 12.97 -44.19 -6.42
CA ASP A 239 11.83 -44.97 -6.90
C ASP A 239 11.74 -44.97 -8.44
N ILE A 240 11.93 -43.78 -9.07
CA ILE A 240 11.95 -43.65 -10.53
C ILE A 240 13.16 -44.40 -11.13
N MET A 241 14.34 -44.33 -10.50
CA MET A 241 15.53 -45.04 -10.94
C MET A 241 15.42 -46.58 -10.77
N ALA A 242 14.50 -47.05 -9.94
CA ALA A 242 14.23 -48.47 -9.75
C ALA A 242 13.42 -49.12 -10.90
N ASP A 243 12.83 -48.32 -11.81
CA ASP A 243 12.16 -48.85 -12.99
C ASP A 243 13.14 -49.50 -13.97
N GLU A 244 12.72 -50.58 -14.61
CA GLU A 244 13.59 -51.42 -15.52
C GLU A 244 14.29 -50.59 -16.63
N ASP A 245 13.63 -49.57 -17.15
CA ASP A 245 14.18 -48.69 -18.18
C ASP A 245 15.20 -47.68 -17.63
N MET A 246 15.32 -47.52 -16.32
CA MET A 246 16.15 -46.52 -15.63
C MET A 246 17.31 -47.16 -14.81
N GLU A 247 17.51 -48.47 -14.84
CA GLU A 247 18.52 -49.18 -14.06
C GLU A 247 19.95 -48.59 -14.27
N TRP A 248 20.24 -48.08 -15.48
CA TRP A 248 21.50 -47.40 -15.77
C TRP A 248 21.73 -46.12 -14.95
N LEU A 249 20.67 -45.44 -14.51
CA LEU A 249 20.75 -44.27 -13.63
C LEU A 249 20.97 -44.71 -12.19
N MET A 250 20.32 -45.78 -11.75
CA MET A 250 20.51 -46.36 -10.43
C MET A 250 21.97 -46.79 -10.22
N ASP A 251 22.58 -47.41 -11.23
CA ASP A 251 24.00 -47.80 -11.19
C ASP A 251 24.95 -46.64 -11.02
N ILE A 252 24.60 -45.44 -11.53
CA ILE A 252 25.48 -44.30 -11.53
C ILE A 252 25.19 -43.36 -10.32
N TYR A 253 23.92 -43.23 -9.92
CA TYR A 253 23.47 -42.24 -8.95
C TYR A 253 22.89 -42.83 -7.67
N GLY A 254 22.44 -44.06 -7.67
CA GLY A 254 21.71 -44.72 -6.61
C GLY A 254 22.40 -44.57 -5.23
N ASP A 255 23.66 -44.99 -5.13
CA ASP A 255 24.43 -44.92 -3.88
C ASP A 255 24.55 -43.49 -3.34
N SER A 256 24.76 -42.52 -4.24
CA SER A 256 24.88 -41.11 -3.84
C SER A 256 23.55 -40.51 -3.37
N PHE A 257 22.46 -40.88 -4.01
CA PHE A 257 21.11 -40.44 -3.61
C PHE A 257 20.68 -41.07 -2.30
N SER A 258 20.88 -42.38 -2.14
CA SER A 258 20.55 -43.11 -0.91
C SER A 258 21.33 -42.54 0.29
N ALA A 259 22.67 -42.42 0.16
CA ALA A 259 23.48 -41.86 1.24
C ALA A 259 23.06 -40.45 1.64
N THR A 260 22.70 -39.59 0.67
CA THR A 260 22.21 -38.24 0.96
C THR A 260 20.82 -38.27 1.63
N ALA A 261 19.90 -39.09 1.18
CA ALA A 261 18.58 -39.26 1.77
C ALA A 261 18.67 -39.77 3.22
N ASP A 262 19.55 -40.75 3.49
CA ASP A 262 19.80 -41.26 4.85
C ASP A 262 20.34 -40.14 5.77
N GLY A 263 21.30 -39.34 5.28
CA GLY A 263 21.82 -38.17 6.03
C GLY A 263 20.73 -37.11 6.33
N LEU A 264 19.86 -36.84 5.38
CA LEU A 264 18.74 -35.92 5.57
C LEU A 264 17.69 -36.45 6.57
N ARG A 265 17.43 -37.78 6.53
CA ARG A 265 16.53 -38.41 7.51
C ARG A 265 17.13 -38.38 8.90
N ALA A 266 18.44 -38.57 9.05
CA ALA A 266 19.15 -38.42 10.30
C ALA A 266 19.09 -36.98 10.83
N LEU A 267 19.24 -35.97 9.96
CA LEU A 267 19.09 -34.57 10.30
C LEU A 267 17.66 -34.27 10.81
N ALA A 268 16.62 -34.70 10.09
CA ALA A 268 15.23 -34.49 10.51
C ALA A 268 14.95 -35.09 11.89
N TYR A 269 15.50 -36.28 12.17
CA TYR A 269 15.40 -36.89 13.50
C TYR A 269 16.18 -36.11 14.58
N ALA A 270 17.39 -35.65 14.28
CA ALA A 270 18.25 -34.89 15.21
C ALA A 270 17.60 -33.54 15.61
N CYS A 271 16.87 -32.88 14.73
CA CYS A 271 16.14 -31.65 15.01
C CYS A 271 15.08 -31.77 16.11
N ASN A 272 14.61 -32.99 16.42
CA ASN A 272 13.68 -33.25 17.51
C ASN A 272 14.38 -33.56 18.83
N ARG A 273 15.72 -33.63 18.88
CA ARG A 273 16.48 -34.02 20.07
C ARG A 273 17.09 -32.83 20.80
N SER A 274 17.96 -32.07 20.15
CA SER A 274 18.61 -30.90 20.67
C SER A 274 19.25 -30.08 19.56
N TRP A 275 19.60 -28.83 19.86
CA TRP A 275 20.33 -27.97 18.95
C TRP A 275 21.66 -28.58 18.47
N ASP A 276 22.49 -29.03 19.40
CA ASP A 276 23.81 -29.58 19.07
C ASP A 276 23.75 -30.87 18.23
N ALA A 277 22.75 -31.74 18.52
CA ALA A 277 22.51 -32.91 17.69
C ALA A 277 22.12 -32.53 16.26
N ALA A 278 21.26 -31.50 16.09
CA ALA A 278 20.84 -31.05 14.79
C ALA A 278 21.97 -30.35 14.01
N VAL A 279 22.79 -29.52 14.67
CA VAL A 279 23.96 -28.87 14.04
C VAL A 279 24.98 -29.92 13.60
N THR A 280 25.27 -30.91 14.41
CA THR A 280 26.18 -32.00 14.04
C THR A 280 25.65 -32.77 12.83
N ALA A 281 24.40 -33.23 12.88
CA ALA A 281 23.79 -33.95 11.79
C ALA A 281 23.70 -33.12 10.50
N LEU A 282 23.48 -31.80 10.58
CA LEU A 282 23.46 -30.88 9.45
C LEU A 282 24.82 -30.81 8.75
N GLN A 283 25.92 -30.71 9.53
CA GLN A 283 27.28 -30.66 8.99
C GLN A 283 27.69 -31.99 8.37
N ASP A 284 27.16 -33.12 8.87
CA ASP A 284 27.50 -34.47 8.47
C ASP A 284 26.67 -35.00 7.27
N VAL A 285 25.71 -34.23 6.73
CA VAL A 285 24.93 -34.68 5.55
C VAL A 285 25.86 -34.95 4.36
N PRO A 286 25.93 -36.19 3.89
CA PRO A 286 26.89 -36.59 2.84
C PRO A 286 26.38 -36.21 1.45
N PHE A 287 27.29 -35.74 0.61
CA PHE A 287 27.05 -35.54 -0.83
C PHE A 287 28.11 -36.23 -1.65
N PRO A 288 28.09 -37.59 -1.73
CA PRO A 288 29.08 -38.37 -2.52
C PRO A 288 29.11 -37.93 -3.98
N ARG A 289 30.25 -38.11 -4.64
CA ARG A 289 30.40 -37.79 -6.06
C ARG A 289 29.42 -38.60 -6.87
N LEU A 290 28.73 -37.95 -7.82
CA LEU A 290 27.93 -38.66 -8.83
C LEU A 290 28.84 -39.38 -9.80
N GLY A 291 28.47 -40.59 -10.15
CA GLY A 291 29.11 -41.32 -11.25
C GLY A 291 28.95 -40.57 -12.58
N SER A 292 29.71 -40.94 -13.57
CA SER A 292 29.61 -40.36 -14.90
C SER A 292 29.53 -41.41 -15.99
N THR A 293 28.69 -41.16 -16.99
CA THR A 293 28.65 -41.96 -18.22
C THR A 293 28.92 -41.06 -19.43
N ARG A 294 29.71 -41.55 -20.38
CA ARG A 294 30.07 -40.80 -21.59
C ARG A 294 28.90 -40.67 -22.59
N LYS A 295 27.98 -41.63 -22.57
CA LYS A 295 26.82 -41.69 -23.49
C LYS A 295 25.59 -42.15 -22.69
N PRO A 296 24.90 -41.26 -22.01
CA PRO A 296 23.67 -41.64 -21.33
C PRO A 296 22.60 -42.05 -22.36
N PRO A 297 21.76 -43.05 -22.06
CA PRO A 297 20.63 -43.43 -22.90
C PRO A 297 19.63 -42.27 -23.08
N ASP A 298 19.36 -41.52 -22.01
CA ASP A 298 18.50 -40.31 -22.00
C ASP A 298 19.20 -39.17 -21.26
N PRO A 299 19.78 -38.20 -21.97
CA PRO A 299 20.45 -37.06 -21.38
C PRO A 299 19.51 -36.16 -20.60
N ASP A 300 18.27 -36.01 -21.04
CA ASP A 300 17.29 -35.06 -20.45
C ASP A 300 16.80 -35.56 -19.08
N VAL A 301 16.55 -36.86 -18.96
CA VAL A 301 16.21 -37.53 -17.70
C VAL A 301 17.38 -37.43 -16.72
N ARG A 302 18.61 -37.75 -17.18
CA ARG A 302 19.83 -37.63 -16.36
C ARG A 302 19.97 -36.21 -15.79
N ASP A 303 19.84 -35.19 -16.62
CA ASP A 303 20.09 -33.82 -16.24
C ASP A 303 18.97 -33.30 -15.29
N ARG A 304 17.74 -33.77 -15.47
CA ARG A 304 16.62 -33.49 -14.56
C ARG A 304 16.85 -34.11 -13.18
N VAL A 305 17.19 -35.39 -13.11
CA VAL A 305 17.49 -36.09 -11.85
C VAL A 305 18.67 -35.45 -11.12
N LYS A 306 19.75 -35.13 -11.86
CA LYS A 306 20.90 -34.42 -11.31
C LYS A 306 20.54 -33.05 -10.77
N ALA A 307 19.71 -32.28 -11.47
CA ALA A 307 19.30 -30.94 -11.06
C ALA A 307 18.58 -30.95 -9.70
N GLN A 308 17.76 -31.94 -9.40
CA GLN A 308 17.10 -32.08 -8.12
C GLN A 308 18.08 -32.30 -6.96
N ARG A 309 19.07 -33.18 -7.17
CA ARG A 309 20.11 -33.39 -6.16
C ARG A 309 20.98 -32.13 -5.94
N ASP A 310 21.33 -31.43 -7.03
CA ASP A 310 22.11 -30.20 -6.94
C ASP A 310 21.32 -29.10 -6.21
N ALA A 311 20.00 -29.05 -6.37
CA ALA A 311 19.11 -28.18 -5.62
C ALA A 311 19.10 -28.54 -4.13
N ALA A 312 18.93 -29.81 -3.78
CA ALA A 312 19.02 -30.29 -2.39
C ALA A 312 20.38 -29.94 -1.77
N LYS A 313 21.49 -30.21 -2.49
CA LYS A 313 22.83 -29.84 -2.03
C LYS A 313 22.99 -28.36 -1.76
N LYS A 314 22.51 -27.50 -2.66
CA LYS A 314 22.58 -26.05 -2.51
C LYS A 314 21.78 -25.58 -1.30
N ALA A 315 20.57 -26.11 -1.07
CA ALA A 315 19.72 -25.78 0.06
C ALA A 315 20.41 -26.14 1.40
N ILE A 316 20.89 -27.39 1.51
CA ILE A 316 21.57 -27.86 2.73
C ILE A 316 22.88 -27.10 2.97
N GLN A 317 23.72 -26.87 1.95
CA GLN A 317 24.91 -26.04 2.10
C GLN A 317 24.64 -24.61 2.54
N THR A 318 23.51 -24.07 2.16
CA THR A 318 23.07 -22.74 2.64
C THR A 318 22.77 -22.79 4.15
N LEU A 319 22.05 -23.82 4.61
CA LEU A 319 21.79 -24.04 6.03
C LEU A 319 23.08 -24.29 6.82
N GLN A 320 24.00 -25.12 6.28
CA GLN A 320 25.31 -25.40 6.90
C GLN A 320 26.14 -24.10 7.14
N LYS A 321 26.09 -23.17 6.20
CA LYS A 321 26.77 -21.87 6.35
C LYS A 321 26.11 -20.95 7.39
N GLN A 322 24.79 -21.01 7.49
CA GLN A 322 24.01 -20.17 8.41
C GLN A 322 24.02 -20.70 9.85
N ILE A 323 23.92 -22.02 10.01
CA ILE A 323 23.74 -22.70 11.30
C ILE A 323 24.90 -23.65 11.53
N ASN A 324 25.96 -23.15 12.18
CA ASN A 324 27.22 -23.86 12.36
C ASN A 324 27.85 -23.70 13.75
N ILE A 325 27.12 -23.09 14.70
CA ILE A 325 27.62 -22.82 16.05
C ILE A 325 26.95 -23.74 17.07
N PRO A 326 27.69 -24.21 18.10
CA PRO A 326 27.11 -25.03 19.18
C PRO A 326 26.22 -24.18 20.10
N SER A 327 25.36 -24.87 20.85
CA SER A 327 24.40 -24.29 21.78
C SER A 327 25.04 -23.31 22.78
N ALA A 328 26.16 -23.70 23.37
CA ALA A 328 26.87 -22.86 24.33
C ALA A 328 27.30 -21.51 23.76
N GLN A 329 27.82 -21.49 22.53
CA GLN A 329 28.21 -20.26 21.81
C GLN A 329 26.99 -19.43 21.45
N ALA A 330 25.94 -20.05 20.91
CA ALA A 330 24.70 -19.35 20.53
C ALA A 330 24.04 -18.61 21.70
N ILE A 331 24.03 -19.24 22.88
CA ILE A 331 23.51 -18.64 24.12
C ILE A 331 24.45 -17.54 24.62
N ALA A 332 25.78 -17.74 24.56
CA ALA A 332 26.75 -16.73 24.96
C ALA A 332 26.64 -15.46 24.12
N ASP A 333 26.48 -15.60 22.79
CA ASP A 333 26.30 -14.47 21.87
C ASP A 333 25.02 -13.67 22.19
N LEU A 334 23.90 -14.35 22.48
CA LEU A 334 22.65 -13.71 22.86
C LEU A 334 22.82 -12.95 24.19
N ARG A 335 23.47 -13.55 25.20
CA ARG A 335 23.73 -12.90 26.49
C ARG A 335 24.65 -11.67 26.35
N ALA A 336 25.63 -11.74 25.45
CA ALA A 336 26.52 -10.61 25.17
C ALA A 336 25.77 -9.42 24.59
N THR A 337 24.74 -9.66 23.76
CA THR A 337 23.93 -8.59 23.12
C THR A 337 22.81 -8.07 24.04
N ALA A 338 22.39 -8.81 25.05
CA ALA A 338 21.23 -8.48 25.89
C ALA A 338 21.30 -7.09 26.53
N PRO A 339 22.42 -6.60 27.12
CA PRO A 339 22.47 -5.27 27.73
C PRO A 339 22.23 -4.16 26.72
N ALA A 340 22.79 -4.25 25.50
CA ALA A 340 22.55 -3.27 24.45
C ALA A 340 21.09 -3.27 23.97
N MET A 341 20.45 -4.44 23.87
CA MET A 341 19.04 -4.54 23.51
C MET A 341 18.10 -4.00 24.59
N GLN A 342 18.44 -4.21 25.87
CA GLN A 342 17.72 -3.61 27.00
C GLN A 342 17.83 -2.08 26.97
N ALA A 343 19.02 -1.54 26.70
CA ALA A 343 19.23 -0.10 26.56
C ALA A 343 18.43 0.46 25.37
N LEU A 344 18.35 -0.27 24.24
CA LEU A 344 17.54 0.14 23.09
C LEU A 344 16.04 0.20 23.42
N LEU A 345 15.52 -0.80 24.13
CA LEU A 345 14.12 -0.80 24.60
C LEU A 345 13.85 0.37 25.55
N ALA A 346 14.74 0.61 26.52
CA ALA A 346 14.62 1.73 27.46
C ALA A 346 14.65 3.09 26.71
N LEU A 347 15.60 3.28 25.81
CA LEU A 347 15.71 4.47 24.98
C LEU A 347 14.45 4.71 24.13
N THR A 348 13.86 3.64 23.58
CA THR A 348 12.63 3.72 22.79
C THR A 348 11.41 4.10 23.65
N LEU A 349 11.32 3.61 24.87
CA LEU A 349 10.27 4.00 25.82
C LEU A 349 10.43 5.45 26.28
N ASP A 350 11.67 5.90 26.52
CA ASP A 350 11.98 7.29 26.82
C ASP A 350 11.62 8.22 25.67
N PHE A 351 11.94 7.83 24.42
CA PHE A 351 11.51 8.53 23.22
C PHE A 351 9.98 8.64 23.17
N GLY A 352 9.27 7.53 23.38
CA GLY A 352 7.80 7.52 23.39
C GLY A 352 7.22 8.49 24.41
N THR A 353 7.83 8.58 25.59
CA THR A 353 7.45 9.53 26.66
C THR A 353 7.70 10.98 26.25
N ALA A 354 8.85 11.28 25.67
CA ALA A 354 9.21 12.61 25.18
C ALA A 354 8.27 13.04 24.03
N TYR A 355 8.01 12.14 23.10
CA TYR A 355 7.11 12.39 21.96
C TYR A 355 5.66 12.64 22.42
N ALA A 356 5.14 11.86 23.35
CA ALA A 356 3.84 12.09 23.95
C ALA A 356 3.75 13.45 24.68
N ALA A 357 4.80 13.86 25.39
CA ALA A 357 4.87 15.17 26.04
C ALA A 357 4.85 16.33 25.03
N GLU A 358 5.59 16.21 23.92
CA GLU A 358 5.59 17.20 22.83
C GLU A 358 4.21 17.34 22.18
N LYS A 359 3.53 16.22 21.87
CA LYS A 359 2.16 16.22 21.36
C LYS A 359 1.19 16.89 22.32
N ARG A 360 1.25 16.51 23.60
CA ARG A 360 0.36 17.05 24.65
C ARG A 360 0.52 18.57 24.83
N ARG A 361 1.76 19.07 24.79
CA ARG A 361 2.05 20.52 24.92
C ARG A 361 1.41 21.34 23.80
N ARG A 362 1.15 20.73 22.64
CA ARG A 362 0.55 21.39 21.46
C ARG A 362 -0.91 21.00 21.21
N SER A 363 -1.53 20.29 22.15
CA SER A 363 -2.90 19.76 22.01
C SER A 363 -3.08 18.92 20.74
N LEU A 364 -2.06 18.09 20.41
CA LEU A 364 -2.06 17.19 19.28
C LEU A 364 -2.13 15.74 19.75
N VAL A 365 -2.75 14.91 18.90
CA VAL A 365 -2.71 13.43 18.97
C VAL A 365 -2.39 12.89 17.59
N ASP A 366 -1.73 11.73 17.50
CA ASP A 366 -1.58 11.01 16.24
C ASP A 366 -2.58 9.85 16.14
N PHE A 367 -2.54 9.11 15.02
CA PHE A 367 -3.45 7.99 14.80
C PHE A 367 -3.26 6.87 15.82
N SER A 368 -2.02 6.60 16.25
CA SER A 368 -1.73 5.61 17.26
C SER A 368 -2.26 6.02 18.64
N ASP A 369 -2.15 7.30 18.99
CA ASP A 369 -2.74 7.83 20.23
C ASP A 369 -4.25 7.62 20.25
N LEU A 370 -4.95 7.87 19.13
CA LEU A 370 -6.40 7.67 19.07
C LEU A 370 -6.80 6.26 19.48
N GLU A 371 -6.09 5.27 18.98
CA GLU A 371 -6.36 3.85 19.27
C GLU A 371 -5.96 3.49 20.71
N HIS A 372 -4.73 3.78 21.10
CA HIS A 372 -4.22 3.42 22.43
C HIS A 372 -4.94 4.13 23.58
N MET A 373 -5.22 5.43 23.45
CA MET A 373 -5.97 6.17 24.45
C MET A 373 -7.42 5.69 24.56
N THR A 374 -8.05 5.33 23.41
CA THR A 374 -9.38 4.70 23.42
C THR A 374 -9.34 3.35 24.11
N ALA A 375 -8.35 2.49 23.80
CA ALA A 375 -8.16 1.21 24.46
C ALA A 375 -7.92 1.38 25.96
N GLN A 376 -7.12 2.36 26.38
CA GLN A 376 -6.84 2.68 27.77
C GLN A 376 -8.11 3.06 28.57
N LEU A 377 -9.04 3.80 27.97
CA LEU A 377 -10.30 4.15 28.62
C LEU A 377 -11.29 2.98 28.65
N LEU A 378 -11.23 2.11 27.67
CA LEU A 378 -12.20 1.03 27.50
C LEU A 378 -11.78 -0.28 28.18
N THR A 379 -10.50 -0.45 28.53
CA THR A 379 -9.99 -1.70 29.14
C THR A 379 -9.13 -1.41 30.38
N ASP A 380 -9.20 -2.29 31.34
CA ASP A 380 -8.28 -2.31 32.51
C ASP A 380 -6.92 -2.97 32.15
N ASP A 381 -6.04 -3.12 33.13
CA ASP A 381 -4.69 -3.68 32.92
C ASP A 381 -4.69 -5.15 32.48
N ASP A 382 -5.73 -5.90 32.74
CA ASP A 382 -5.92 -7.28 32.30
C ASP A 382 -6.65 -7.38 30.94
N GLY A 383 -7.03 -6.25 30.33
CA GLY A 383 -7.78 -6.19 29.07
C GLY A 383 -9.29 -6.44 29.24
N ALA A 384 -9.81 -6.45 30.47
CA ALA A 384 -11.25 -6.56 30.71
C ALA A 384 -11.94 -5.20 30.52
N PRO A 385 -13.22 -5.20 30.04
CA PRO A 385 -13.96 -3.96 29.79
C PRO A 385 -14.17 -3.12 31.06
N THR A 386 -13.89 -1.83 31.02
CA THR A 386 -14.19 -0.87 32.09
C THR A 386 -15.70 -0.61 32.21
N GLU A 387 -16.10 0.12 33.26
CA GLU A 387 -17.51 0.57 33.41
C GLU A 387 -17.94 1.45 32.22
N LEU A 388 -17.05 2.31 31.73
CA LEU A 388 -17.31 3.15 30.56
C LEU A 388 -17.56 2.30 29.30
N ALA A 389 -16.78 1.24 29.11
CA ALA A 389 -16.97 0.30 28.01
C ALA A 389 -18.31 -0.44 28.12
N ARG A 390 -18.71 -0.88 29.34
CA ARG A 390 -20.00 -1.53 29.58
C ARG A 390 -21.18 -0.60 29.28
N GLN A 391 -21.11 0.68 29.66
CA GLN A 391 -22.13 1.66 29.34
C GLN A 391 -22.22 1.89 27.83
N LEU A 392 -21.08 2.02 27.13
CA LEU A 392 -21.04 2.19 25.68
C LEU A 392 -21.59 0.95 24.96
N SER A 393 -21.29 -0.28 25.43
CA SER A 393 -21.77 -1.51 24.83
C SER A 393 -23.30 -1.63 24.81
N GLY A 394 -23.99 -1.02 25.79
CA GLY A 394 -25.46 -0.94 25.84
C GLY A 394 -26.07 -0.11 24.73
N ARG A 395 -25.30 0.79 24.11
CA ARG A 395 -25.76 1.68 23.03
C ARG A 395 -25.93 0.92 21.70
N TYR A 396 -25.05 -0.03 21.40
CA TYR A 396 -25.04 -0.69 20.11
C TYR A 396 -25.80 -2.01 20.10
N THR A 397 -26.75 -2.15 19.18
CA THR A 397 -27.41 -3.44 18.90
C THR A 397 -26.41 -4.39 18.24
N GLU A 398 -25.63 -3.89 17.30
CA GLU A 398 -24.57 -4.66 16.64
C GLU A 398 -23.40 -3.76 16.22
N ILE A 399 -22.21 -4.33 16.24
CA ILE A 399 -20.96 -3.74 15.79
C ILE A 399 -20.52 -4.50 14.54
N MET A 400 -20.46 -3.80 13.40
CA MET A 400 -20.13 -4.37 12.11
C MET A 400 -18.77 -3.85 11.65
N VAL A 401 -17.84 -4.74 11.33
CA VAL A 401 -16.50 -4.38 10.86
C VAL A 401 -16.27 -5.00 9.49
N ASP A 402 -16.10 -4.13 8.48
CA ASP A 402 -15.72 -4.55 7.14
C ASP A 402 -14.18 -4.61 7.01
N GLU A 403 -13.69 -5.43 6.08
CA GLU A 403 -12.26 -5.68 5.85
C GLU A 403 -11.50 -6.09 7.14
N TYR A 404 -12.14 -6.94 7.96
CA TYR A 404 -11.63 -7.33 9.29
C TYR A 404 -10.25 -8.00 9.26
N GLN A 405 -9.79 -8.53 8.12
CA GLN A 405 -8.45 -9.09 7.95
C GLN A 405 -7.32 -8.04 8.00
N ASP A 406 -7.66 -6.74 7.97
CA ASP A 406 -6.69 -5.63 8.04
C ASP A 406 -6.66 -4.94 9.41
N VAL A 407 -7.25 -5.56 10.44
CA VAL A 407 -7.34 -5.03 11.81
C VAL A 407 -6.06 -5.29 12.59
N SER A 408 -5.67 -4.35 13.47
CA SER A 408 -4.57 -4.49 14.44
C SER A 408 -5.04 -5.11 15.76
N GLU A 409 -4.10 -5.52 16.61
CA GLU A 409 -4.38 -6.04 17.97
C GLU A 409 -5.13 -5.01 18.82
N VAL A 410 -4.74 -3.74 18.75
CA VAL A 410 -5.37 -2.63 19.49
C VAL A 410 -6.82 -2.44 19.04
N GLN A 411 -7.08 -2.48 17.73
CA GLN A 411 -8.41 -2.32 17.17
C GLN A 411 -9.32 -3.49 17.56
N ASP A 412 -8.84 -4.74 17.50
CA ASP A 412 -9.59 -5.90 17.95
C ASP A 412 -9.94 -5.81 19.45
N LEU A 413 -9.01 -5.32 20.29
CA LEU A 413 -9.24 -5.07 21.70
C LEU A 413 -10.37 -4.06 21.90
N ILE A 414 -10.37 -2.94 21.16
CA ILE A 414 -11.43 -1.93 21.20
C ILE A 414 -12.77 -2.54 20.83
N PHE A 415 -12.86 -3.28 19.72
CA PHE A 415 -14.12 -3.91 19.29
C PHE A 415 -14.67 -4.89 20.34
N ARG A 416 -13.80 -5.68 20.95
CA ARG A 416 -14.18 -6.59 22.03
C ARG A 416 -14.68 -5.84 23.27
N ALA A 417 -13.99 -4.74 23.65
CA ALA A 417 -14.36 -3.95 24.83
C ALA A 417 -15.73 -3.28 24.69
N VAL A 418 -16.07 -2.75 23.50
CA VAL A 418 -17.36 -2.09 23.24
C VAL A 418 -18.48 -3.08 22.89
N SER A 419 -18.19 -4.37 22.82
CA SER A 419 -19.19 -5.41 22.55
C SER A 419 -19.94 -5.83 23.82
N ARG A 420 -21.10 -6.43 23.65
CA ARG A 420 -21.89 -7.06 24.75
C ARG A 420 -21.40 -8.47 25.03
N GLY A 421 -20.21 -8.59 25.63
CA GLY A 421 -19.61 -9.89 25.90
C GLY A 421 -19.34 -10.74 24.66
N GLY A 422 -19.10 -10.10 23.52
CA GLY A 422 -18.86 -10.76 22.24
C GLY A 422 -20.10 -11.31 21.53
N ASN A 423 -21.33 -10.97 21.93
CA ASN A 423 -22.55 -11.52 21.33
C ASN A 423 -23.18 -10.65 20.24
N ASN A 424 -22.60 -9.51 19.92
CA ASN A 424 -23.11 -8.55 18.95
C ASN A 424 -22.04 -8.06 17.98
N LEU A 425 -21.09 -8.93 17.62
CA LEU A 425 -20.01 -8.61 16.68
C LEU A 425 -20.30 -9.29 15.33
N PHE A 426 -20.19 -8.52 14.26
CA PHE A 426 -20.33 -9.01 12.89
C PHE A 426 -19.09 -8.59 12.08
N PHE A 427 -18.22 -9.54 11.83
CA PHE A 427 -16.96 -9.36 11.12
C PHE A 427 -17.06 -9.86 9.68
N VAL A 428 -16.62 -9.03 8.72
CA VAL A 428 -16.57 -9.42 7.31
C VAL A 428 -15.17 -9.21 6.80
N GLY A 429 -14.61 -10.21 6.11
CA GLY A 429 -13.28 -10.10 5.57
C GLY A 429 -12.86 -11.27 4.67
N ASP A 430 -11.69 -11.16 4.07
CA ASP A 430 -11.03 -12.22 3.29
C ASP A 430 -9.53 -12.19 3.59
N VAL A 431 -9.03 -13.17 4.35
CA VAL A 431 -7.60 -13.21 4.71
C VAL A 431 -6.68 -13.24 3.49
N LYS A 432 -7.15 -13.81 2.36
CA LYS A 432 -6.41 -13.80 1.08
C LYS A 432 -6.24 -12.40 0.49
N GLN A 433 -6.96 -11.39 1.01
CA GLN A 433 -6.87 -9.99 0.63
C GLN A 433 -6.23 -9.10 1.72
N SER A 434 -5.60 -9.70 2.75
CA SER A 434 -4.82 -8.95 3.74
C SER A 434 -3.47 -8.55 3.15
N ILE A 435 -3.35 -7.26 2.77
CA ILE A 435 -2.19 -6.68 2.08
C ILE A 435 -1.70 -5.37 2.74
N TYR A 436 -2.01 -5.18 4.03
CA TYR A 436 -1.64 -3.98 4.79
C TYR A 436 -0.82 -4.29 6.05
N ARG A 437 -0.02 -5.38 6.03
CA ARG A 437 0.87 -5.72 7.14
C ARG A 437 1.86 -4.59 7.45
N PHE A 438 2.32 -3.88 6.42
CA PHE A 438 3.16 -2.68 6.59
C PHE A 438 2.44 -1.50 7.29
N ARG A 439 1.12 -1.57 7.49
CA ARG A 439 0.30 -0.65 8.29
C ARG A 439 -0.15 -1.27 9.61
N LEU A 440 0.61 -2.21 10.12
CA LEU A 440 0.36 -2.87 11.40
C LEU A 440 -0.87 -3.79 11.46
N ALA A 441 -1.43 -4.17 10.29
CA ALA A 441 -2.48 -5.16 10.21
C ALA A 441 -1.95 -6.56 10.57
N ASP A 442 -2.70 -7.30 11.38
CA ASP A 442 -2.36 -8.66 11.79
C ASP A 442 -3.39 -9.69 11.30
N PRO A 443 -3.12 -10.38 10.18
CA PRO A 443 -4.03 -11.39 9.67
C PRO A 443 -4.23 -12.59 10.60
N THR A 444 -3.34 -12.81 11.58
CA THR A 444 -3.46 -13.92 12.54
C THR A 444 -4.71 -13.80 13.39
N ILE A 445 -5.15 -12.57 13.71
CA ILE A 445 -6.39 -12.27 14.45
C ILE A 445 -7.62 -12.85 13.73
N PHE A 446 -7.66 -12.70 12.40
CA PHE A 446 -8.73 -13.28 11.59
C PHE A 446 -8.62 -14.81 11.54
N LEU A 447 -7.40 -15.34 11.31
CA LEU A 447 -7.15 -16.77 11.20
C LEU A 447 -7.46 -17.55 12.49
N GLU A 448 -7.15 -17.00 13.65
CA GLU A 448 -7.50 -17.58 14.95
C GLU A 448 -9.02 -17.73 15.13
N LYS A 449 -9.76 -16.66 14.81
CA LYS A 449 -11.23 -16.70 14.86
C LYS A 449 -11.79 -17.68 13.83
N TYR A 450 -11.21 -17.68 12.62
CA TYR A 450 -11.60 -18.60 11.55
C TYR A 450 -11.41 -20.08 11.96
N ALA A 451 -10.32 -20.39 12.64
CA ALA A 451 -10.06 -21.75 13.14
C ALA A 451 -10.95 -22.14 14.33
N ARG A 452 -11.22 -21.18 15.24
CA ARG A 452 -11.95 -21.42 16.49
C ARG A 452 -13.46 -21.46 16.32
N PHE A 453 -14.04 -20.66 15.40
CA PHE A 453 -15.49 -20.57 15.23
C PHE A 453 -16.02 -21.77 14.43
N ALA A 454 -17.10 -22.38 14.93
CA ALA A 454 -17.76 -23.47 14.23
C ALA A 454 -18.47 -23.01 12.95
N ASP A 455 -18.67 -23.89 11.98
CA ASP A 455 -19.52 -23.61 10.83
C ASP A 455 -20.93 -23.21 11.30
N PHE A 456 -21.58 -22.28 10.64
CA PHE A 456 -22.88 -21.75 11.06
C PHE A 456 -23.96 -22.82 11.10
N ARG A 457 -23.80 -23.93 10.36
CA ARG A 457 -24.72 -25.07 10.34
C ARG A 457 -24.59 -25.96 11.58
N GLU A 458 -23.41 -25.93 12.21
CA GLU A 458 -23.05 -26.79 13.34
C GLU A 458 -23.00 -26.02 14.68
N ALA A 459 -22.94 -24.70 14.61
CA ALA A 459 -22.80 -23.83 15.77
C ALA A 459 -24.03 -23.88 16.68
N ALA A 460 -23.82 -24.07 17.98
CA ALA A 460 -24.90 -24.00 18.99
C ALA A 460 -25.54 -22.59 19.00
N PRO A 461 -26.81 -22.47 19.42
CA PRO A 461 -27.49 -21.19 19.58
C PRO A 461 -26.67 -20.24 20.47
N GLY A 462 -26.43 -18.97 20.01
CA GLY A 462 -25.63 -17.98 20.73
C GLY A 462 -24.11 -18.16 20.64
N ALA A 463 -23.62 -19.31 20.17
CA ALA A 463 -22.17 -19.50 20.01
C ALA A 463 -21.61 -18.74 18.81
N PRO A 464 -20.33 -18.30 18.90
CA PRO A 464 -19.63 -17.71 17.76
C PRO A 464 -19.59 -18.66 16.57
N ARG A 465 -19.80 -18.12 15.36
CA ARG A 465 -19.89 -18.93 14.15
C ARG A 465 -19.22 -18.29 12.96
N ARG A 466 -18.74 -19.12 12.02
CA ARG A 466 -18.21 -18.68 10.74
C ARG A 466 -19.18 -19.01 9.61
N ILE A 467 -19.23 -18.12 8.62
CA ILE A 467 -20.00 -18.27 7.38
C ILE A 467 -19.06 -18.05 6.20
N LEU A 468 -19.05 -18.98 5.22
CA LEU A 468 -18.17 -18.93 4.08
C LEU A 468 -18.95 -18.49 2.83
N LEU A 469 -18.65 -17.29 2.30
CA LEU A 469 -19.19 -16.81 1.03
C LEU A 469 -18.19 -17.13 -0.09
N ARG A 470 -18.44 -18.20 -0.85
CA ARG A 470 -17.53 -18.74 -1.86
C ARG A 470 -17.88 -18.34 -3.29
N GLU A 471 -19.15 -17.99 -3.55
CA GLU A 471 -19.60 -17.57 -4.87
C GLU A 471 -19.07 -16.20 -5.24
N ASN A 472 -18.43 -16.13 -6.43
CA ASN A 472 -17.96 -14.89 -7.02
C ASN A 472 -18.95 -14.43 -8.08
N PHE A 473 -19.56 -13.26 -7.87
CA PHE A 473 -20.53 -12.64 -8.77
C PHE A 473 -19.90 -11.59 -9.70
N ARG A 474 -18.56 -11.54 -9.74
CA ARG A 474 -17.80 -10.54 -10.49
C ARG A 474 -17.26 -11.08 -11.80
N SER A 475 -16.53 -12.19 -11.73
CA SER A 475 -15.63 -12.63 -12.79
C SER A 475 -16.21 -13.80 -13.59
N ARG A 476 -15.78 -13.93 -14.83
CA ARG A 476 -16.07 -15.09 -15.69
C ARG A 476 -15.41 -16.35 -15.13
N ARG A 477 -16.02 -17.51 -15.43
CA ARG A 477 -15.57 -18.82 -14.93
C ARG A 477 -14.11 -19.12 -15.29
N ALA A 478 -13.67 -18.79 -16.51
CA ALA A 478 -12.30 -19.05 -16.93
C ALA A 478 -11.27 -18.26 -16.11
N VAL A 479 -11.54 -17.00 -15.77
CA VAL A 479 -10.69 -16.18 -14.92
C VAL A 479 -10.57 -16.78 -13.52
N LEU A 480 -11.69 -17.23 -12.95
CA LEU A 480 -11.71 -17.87 -11.62
C LEU A 480 -10.98 -19.23 -11.64
N ALA A 481 -11.14 -20.00 -12.71
CA ALA A 481 -10.46 -21.29 -12.86
C ALA A 481 -8.94 -21.13 -12.93
N GLY A 482 -8.45 -20.12 -13.65
CA GLY A 482 -7.03 -19.79 -13.69
C GLY A 482 -6.49 -19.34 -12.33
N ALA A 483 -7.19 -18.45 -11.62
CA ALA A 483 -6.82 -18.05 -10.26
C ALA A 483 -6.81 -19.25 -9.30
N ASN A 484 -7.87 -20.07 -9.31
CA ASN A 484 -7.93 -21.28 -8.49
C ASN A 484 -6.77 -22.23 -8.78
N HIS A 485 -6.41 -22.43 -10.05
CA HIS A 485 -5.27 -23.29 -10.42
C HIS A 485 -3.97 -22.76 -9.82
N VAL A 486 -3.67 -21.47 -10.00
CA VAL A 486 -2.45 -20.88 -9.46
C VAL A 486 -2.40 -21.04 -7.94
N PHE A 487 -3.41 -20.57 -7.21
CA PHE A 487 -3.37 -20.55 -5.75
C PHE A 487 -3.50 -21.92 -5.08
N SER A 488 -4.13 -22.90 -5.73
CA SER A 488 -4.09 -24.30 -5.26
C SER A 488 -2.70 -24.91 -5.28
N ASN A 489 -1.80 -24.40 -6.14
CA ASN A 489 -0.44 -24.89 -6.25
C ASN A 489 0.56 -24.12 -5.36
N ILE A 490 0.29 -22.83 -5.06
CA ILE A 490 1.28 -21.98 -4.39
C ILE A 490 0.90 -21.59 -2.95
N MET A 491 -0.38 -21.58 -2.56
CA MET A 491 -0.82 -21.06 -1.27
C MET A 491 -1.09 -22.20 -0.27
N SER A 492 -0.37 -22.18 0.84
CA SER A 492 -0.48 -23.14 1.94
C SER A 492 -0.26 -22.45 3.27
N ARG A 493 -0.52 -23.15 4.41
CA ARG A 493 -0.22 -22.61 5.74
C ARG A 493 1.25 -22.26 5.94
N ALA A 494 2.14 -23.04 5.34
CA ALA A 494 3.59 -22.80 5.44
C ALA A 494 4.06 -21.58 4.65
N LEU A 495 3.28 -21.19 3.61
CA LEU A 495 3.51 -19.99 2.82
C LEU A 495 2.18 -19.49 2.27
N GLY A 496 1.74 -18.32 2.75
CA GLY A 496 0.41 -17.76 2.50
C GLY A 496 -0.50 -17.80 3.74
N GLU A 497 -0.09 -18.48 4.81
CA GLU A 497 -0.74 -18.55 6.13
C GLU A 497 -2.12 -19.26 6.12
N LEU A 498 -2.54 -19.76 4.97
CA LEU A 498 -3.83 -20.43 4.73
C LEU A 498 -3.66 -21.53 3.69
N ASP A 499 -4.32 -22.68 3.88
CA ASP A 499 -4.43 -23.71 2.85
C ASP A 499 -5.52 -23.33 1.83
N TYR A 500 -5.15 -23.32 0.54
CA TYR A 500 -6.11 -23.02 -0.54
C TYR A 500 -6.88 -24.28 -0.95
N ASP A 501 -7.73 -24.73 -0.04
CA ASP A 501 -8.59 -25.92 -0.18
C ASP A 501 -9.95 -25.59 -0.83
N ASP A 502 -10.89 -26.53 -0.83
CA ASP A 502 -12.24 -26.35 -1.37
C ASP A 502 -13.04 -25.25 -0.63
N ALA A 503 -12.70 -24.92 0.61
CA ALA A 503 -13.33 -23.84 1.36
C ALA A 503 -12.83 -22.46 0.91
N ALA A 504 -11.57 -22.37 0.45
CA ALA A 504 -10.93 -21.15 -0.01
C ALA A 504 -11.15 -20.88 -1.51
N ARG A 505 -11.50 -21.90 -2.32
CA ARG A 505 -11.70 -21.82 -3.77
C ARG A 505 -12.84 -20.88 -4.15
N LEU A 506 -12.63 -20.12 -5.21
CA LEU A 506 -13.64 -19.25 -5.83
C LEU A 506 -14.61 -20.09 -6.67
N ARG A 507 -15.91 -19.87 -6.49
CA ARG A 507 -16.95 -20.52 -7.28
C ARG A 507 -17.66 -19.48 -8.14
N ALA A 508 -17.92 -19.80 -9.41
CA ALA A 508 -18.62 -18.88 -10.31
C ALA A 508 -20.10 -18.76 -9.90
N GLY A 509 -20.53 -17.57 -9.49
CA GLY A 509 -21.91 -17.23 -9.16
C GLY A 509 -22.52 -16.21 -10.14
N ALA A 510 -21.69 -15.56 -11.00
CA ALA A 510 -22.17 -14.63 -12.01
C ALA A 510 -22.74 -15.36 -13.23
N SER A 511 -23.84 -14.80 -13.79
CA SER A 511 -24.47 -15.31 -15.01
C SER A 511 -23.88 -14.63 -16.24
N TYR A 512 -22.82 -15.20 -16.79
CA TYR A 512 -22.26 -14.81 -18.07
C TYR A 512 -22.75 -15.74 -19.18
N PRO A 513 -22.82 -15.29 -20.45
CA PRO A 513 -23.31 -16.12 -21.56
C PRO A 513 -22.35 -17.27 -21.93
N ASP A 514 -21.09 -17.14 -21.58
CA ASP A 514 -20.02 -18.11 -21.82
C ASP A 514 -18.99 -18.08 -20.67
N ASP A 515 -18.07 -19.04 -20.67
CA ASP A 515 -17.04 -19.16 -19.62
C ASP A 515 -15.95 -18.07 -19.71
N GLY A 516 -15.83 -17.39 -20.88
CA GLY A 516 -14.80 -16.40 -21.17
C GLY A 516 -13.47 -17.02 -21.61
N GLU A 517 -12.49 -16.15 -21.89
CA GLU A 517 -11.15 -16.57 -22.25
C GLU A 517 -10.32 -16.90 -21.00
N LYS A 518 -9.44 -17.91 -21.14
CA LYS A 518 -8.49 -18.29 -20.11
C LYS A 518 -7.52 -17.13 -19.85
N PRO A 519 -7.08 -16.92 -18.61
CA PRO A 519 -5.98 -15.99 -18.32
C PRO A 519 -4.75 -16.34 -19.17
N GLU A 520 -4.06 -15.30 -19.64
CA GLU A 520 -2.85 -15.41 -20.45
C GLU A 520 -1.62 -15.06 -19.61
N LEU A 521 -0.61 -15.94 -19.61
CA LEU A 521 0.72 -15.67 -19.08
C LEU A 521 1.67 -15.45 -20.27
N ALA A 522 1.97 -14.20 -20.57
CA ALA A 522 2.91 -13.79 -21.60
C ALA A 522 4.31 -13.66 -20.99
N VAL A 523 5.20 -14.57 -21.36
CA VAL A 523 6.61 -14.56 -20.96
C VAL A 523 7.42 -13.98 -22.11
N LEU A 524 8.05 -12.83 -21.85
CA LEU A 524 8.76 -12.05 -22.85
C LEU A 524 10.26 -12.33 -22.75
N GLU A 525 10.86 -12.87 -23.79
CA GLU A 525 12.31 -13.03 -23.89
C GLU A 525 12.95 -11.72 -24.35
N LEU A 526 13.91 -11.24 -23.57
CA LEU A 526 14.65 -10.03 -23.89
C LEU A 526 15.61 -10.33 -25.06
N PRO A 527 15.83 -9.38 -25.97
CA PRO A 527 16.82 -9.55 -27.04
C PRO A 527 18.23 -9.67 -26.42
N ASP A 528 19.11 -10.41 -27.10
CA ASP A 528 20.53 -10.47 -26.74
C ASP A 528 21.13 -9.06 -26.78
N ALA A 529 21.95 -8.73 -25.77
CA ALA A 529 22.66 -7.46 -25.74
C ALA A 529 23.67 -7.44 -26.88
N ASP A 530 23.52 -6.51 -27.81
CA ASP A 530 24.54 -6.21 -28.82
C ASP A 530 25.61 -5.32 -28.13
N ASP A 531 26.91 -5.65 -28.23
CA ASP A 531 27.99 -4.98 -27.50
C ASP A 531 28.08 -3.48 -27.82
N ASP A 532 27.51 -3.02 -28.95
CA ASP A 532 27.58 -1.65 -29.45
C ASP A 532 26.28 -0.83 -29.35
N ALA A 533 25.15 -1.41 -28.93
CA ALA A 533 23.88 -0.71 -28.82
C ALA A 533 23.44 -0.54 -27.35
N PRO A 534 22.84 0.62 -26.95
CA PRO A 534 22.27 0.78 -25.62
C PRO A 534 21.15 -0.24 -25.43
N THR A 535 21.31 -1.15 -24.46
CA THR A 535 20.31 -2.15 -24.17
C THR A 535 19.01 -1.48 -23.73
N PRO A 536 17.87 -1.69 -24.43
CA PRO A 536 16.60 -1.10 -24.02
C PRO A 536 16.22 -1.54 -22.61
N GLU A 537 15.67 -0.62 -21.84
CA GLU A 537 15.20 -0.92 -20.49
C GLU A 537 14.11 -1.99 -20.54
N LYS A 538 14.26 -3.07 -19.75
CA LYS A 538 13.29 -4.20 -19.71
C LYS A 538 11.83 -3.73 -19.62
N ALA A 539 11.60 -2.72 -18.75
CA ALA A 539 10.27 -2.15 -18.52
C ALA A 539 9.70 -1.47 -19.77
N ALA A 540 10.55 -0.85 -20.60
CA ALA A 540 10.12 -0.20 -21.84
C ALA A 540 9.67 -1.21 -22.90
N LEU A 541 10.39 -2.33 -23.03
CA LEU A 541 10.03 -3.41 -23.95
C LEU A 541 8.71 -4.11 -23.52
N GLU A 542 8.54 -4.35 -22.22
CA GLU A 542 7.31 -4.92 -21.68
C GLU A 542 6.13 -3.95 -21.87
N ALA A 543 6.34 -2.66 -21.59
CA ALA A 543 5.33 -1.63 -21.72
C ALA A 543 4.86 -1.46 -23.17
N ASP A 544 5.77 -1.52 -24.16
CA ASP A 544 5.45 -1.50 -25.58
C ASP A 544 4.60 -2.70 -26.00
N TYR A 545 4.97 -3.89 -25.54
CA TYR A 545 4.16 -5.10 -25.78
C TYR A 545 2.74 -4.94 -25.22
N VAL A 546 2.61 -4.45 -23.99
CA VAL A 546 1.32 -4.23 -23.32
C VAL A 546 0.49 -3.19 -24.07
N ALA A 547 1.09 -2.07 -24.50
CA ALA A 547 0.39 -1.03 -25.26
C ALA A 547 -0.16 -1.56 -26.59
N ARG A 548 0.64 -2.31 -27.35
CA ARG A 548 0.19 -2.98 -28.57
C ARG A 548 -0.95 -3.97 -28.32
N ARG A 549 -0.87 -4.70 -27.21
CA ARG A 549 -1.88 -5.69 -26.82
C ARG A 549 -3.23 -5.01 -26.46
N ILE A 550 -3.18 -3.91 -25.70
CA ILE A 550 -4.37 -3.11 -25.36
C ILE A 550 -5.01 -2.57 -26.65
N ARG A 551 -4.22 -1.95 -27.52
CA ARG A 551 -4.71 -1.40 -28.80
C ARG A 551 -5.40 -2.48 -29.65
N ALA A 552 -4.76 -3.63 -29.80
CA ALA A 552 -5.34 -4.76 -30.54
C ALA A 552 -6.67 -5.24 -29.96
N LEU A 553 -6.84 -5.26 -28.63
CA LEU A 553 -8.11 -5.63 -27.98
C LEU A 553 -9.22 -4.62 -28.27
N ILE A 554 -8.91 -3.32 -28.29
CA ILE A 554 -9.89 -2.27 -28.54
C ILE A 554 -10.24 -2.21 -30.03
N ASP A 555 -9.23 -2.23 -30.92
CA ASP A 555 -9.42 -2.16 -32.39
C ASP A 555 -10.19 -3.37 -32.93
N SER A 556 -10.05 -4.54 -32.29
CA SER A 556 -10.84 -5.73 -32.66
C SER A 556 -12.31 -5.67 -32.23
N GLY A 557 -12.72 -4.61 -31.51
CA GLY A 557 -14.10 -4.48 -31.02
C GLY A 557 -14.45 -5.56 -30.01
N THR A 558 -13.47 -6.02 -29.20
CA THR A 558 -13.70 -7.05 -28.17
C THR A 558 -14.92 -6.71 -27.32
N PRO A 559 -15.90 -7.63 -27.18
CA PRO A 559 -17.11 -7.33 -26.43
C PRO A 559 -16.86 -7.32 -24.93
N VAL A 560 -17.45 -6.35 -24.22
CA VAL A 560 -17.56 -6.27 -22.77
C VAL A 560 -19.01 -6.48 -22.38
N TRP A 561 -19.24 -7.28 -21.34
CA TRP A 561 -20.57 -7.57 -20.80
C TRP A 561 -20.91 -6.60 -19.67
N GLU A 562 -21.89 -5.75 -19.88
CA GLU A 562 -22.32 -4.75 -18.91
C GLU A 562 -23.85 -4.68 -18.84
N ASN A 563 -24.39 -4.73 -17.61
CA ASN A 563 -25.83 -4.64 -17.33
C ASN A 563 -26.71 -5.59 -18.18
N GLY A 564 -26.21 -6.81 -18.45
CA GLY A 564 -26.93 -7.82 -19.23
C GLY A 564 -26.83 -7.66 -20.76
N ALA A 565 -26.05 -6.71 -21.27
CA ALA A 565 -25.83 -6.47 -22.69
C ALA A 565 -24.34 -6.49 -23.07
N LYS A 566 -24.05 -6.77 -24.34
CA LYS A 566 -22.69 -6.65 -24.89
C LYS A 566 -22.49 -5.25 -25.46
N ARG A 567 -21.37 -4.63 -25.15
CA ARG A 567 -20.88 -3.42 -25.82
C ARG A 567 -19.44 -3.58 -26.30
N PRO A 568 -18.99 -2.80 -27.29
CA PRO A 568 -17.58 -2.76 -27.64
C PRO A 568 -16.74 -2.26 -26.48
N ALA A 569 -15.52 -2.78 -26.35
CA ALA A 569 -14.55 -2.30 -25.41
C ALA A 569 -14.07 -0.89 -25.74
N HIS A 570 -13.71 -0.12 -24.72
CA HIS A 570 -13.02 1.16 -24.81
C HIS A 570 -11.81 1.18 -23.86
N TYR A 571 -10.91 2.16 -24.02
CA TYR A 571 -9.67 2.23 -23.24
C TYR A 571 -9.90 2.26 -21.72
N GLY A 572 -10.99 2.86 -21.24
CA GLY A 572 -11.34 2.86 -19.81
C GLY A 572 -11.69 1.50 -19.21
N ASP A 573 -11.89 0.45 -20.04
CA ASP A 573 -12.12 -0.92 -19.59
C ASP A 573 -10.81 -1.63 -19.18
N ALA A 574 -9.67 -1.10 -19.61
CA ALA A 574 -8.36 -1.67 -19.35
C ALA A 574 -7.68 -0.99 -18.16
N VAL A 575 -7.03 -1.79 -17.31
CA VAL A 575 -6.17 -1.34 -16.23
C VAL A 575 -4.83 -2.05 -16.29
N ILE A 576 -3.76 -1.30 -16.05
CA ILE A 576 -2.42 -1.84 -15.83
C ILE A 576 -2.17 -1.84 -14.32
N LEU A 577 -1.92 -3.03 -13.76
CA LEU A 577 -1.61 -3.20 -12.36
C LEU A 577 -0.11 -3.47 -12.19
N LEU A 578 0.53 -2.63 -11.36
CA LEU A 578 1.96 -2.69 -11.06
C LEU A 578 2.17 -2.84 -9.56
N ARG A 579 3.23 -3.52 -9.15
CA ARG A 579 3.63 -3.57 -7.74
C ARG A 579 4.05 -2.18 -7.22
N ASN A 580 4.77 -1.42 -8.06
CA ASN A 580 5.21 -0.06 -7.78
C ASN A 580 4.92 0.87 -8.96
N ALA A 581 3.68 1.38 -9.00
CA ALA A 581 3.22 2.27 -10.06
C ALA A 581 3.97 3.62 -10.08
N ASN A 582 4.48 4.10 -8.95
CA ASN A 582 5.17 5.40 -8.88
C ASN A 582 6.50 5.37 -9.63
N SER A 583 7.28 4.27 -9.52
CA SER A 583 8.62 4.20 -10.18
C SER A 583 8.56 3.77 -11.64
N ILE A 584 7.68 2.81 -11.99
CA ILE A 584 7.64 2.21 -13.33
C ILE A 584 6.46 2.75 -14.16
N GLY A 585 5.42 3.28 -13.53
CA GLY A 585 4.23 3.84 -14.20
C GLY A 585 4.54 4.84 -15.29
N PRO A 586 5.50 5.77 -15.12
CA PRO A 586 5.91 6.70 -16.19
C PRO A 586 6.38 6.01 -17.47
N VAL A 587 7.08 4.86 -17.38
CA VAL A 587 7.54 4.09 -18.54
C VAL A 587 6.35 3.50 -19.32
N TYR A 588 5.36 2.93 -18.60
CA TYR A 588 4.13 2.43 -19.22
C TYR A 588 3.29 3.55 -19.82
N ARG A 589 3.24 4.71 -19.16
CA ARG A 589 2.58 5.90 -19.69
C ARG A 589 3.18 6.31 -21.03
N ALA A 590 4.49 6.51 -21.08
CA ALA A 590 5.19 6.90 -22.31
C ALA A 590 4.94 5.90 -23.46
N ALA A 591 4.96 4.59 -23.17
CA ALA A 591 4.65 3.57 -24.17
C ALA A 591 3.20 3.65 -24.67
N LEU A 592 2.22 3.90 -23.81
CA LEU A 592 0.81 4.07 -24.19
C LEU A 592 0.63 5.33 -25.06
N GLU A 593 1.26 6.44 -24.68
CA GLU A 593 1.21 7.72 -25.42
C GLU A 593 1.80 7.59 -26.83
N VAL A 594 2.94 6.88 -26.98
CA VAL A 594 3.54 6.56 -28.29
C VAL A 594 2.56 5.80 -29.19
N HIS A 595 1.73 4.94 -28.60
CA HIS A 595 0.69 4.22 -29.35
C HIS A 595 -0.64 4.99 -29.50
N GLY A 596 -0.70 6.27 -29.12
CA GLY A 596 -1.91 7.10 -29.19
C GLY A 596 -3.03 6.61 -28.26
N ILE A 597 -2.71 5.91 -27.18
CA ILE A 597 -3.67 5.38 -26.21
C ILE A 597 -3.84 6.39 -25.08
N PRO A 598 -5.05 6.92 -24.82
CA PRO A 598 -5.28 7.83 -23.71
C PRO A 598 -5.03 7.12 -22.38
N VAL A 599 -4.22 7.72 -21.53
CA VAL A 599 -3.83 7.15 -20.24
C VAL A 599 -4.18 8.09 -19.09
N SER A 600 -4.73 7.53 -18.02
CA SER A 600 -4.87 8.19 -16.72
C SER A 600 -3.97 7.48 -15.73
N ALA A 601 -2.87 8.11 -15.38
CA ALA A 601 -1.99 7.60 -14.33
C ALA A 601 -2.31 8.35 -13.04
N GLU A 602 -2.77 7.63 -12.02
CA GLU A 602 -2.76 8.12 -10.64
C GLU A 602 -1.32 8.02 -10.08
N THR A 603 -0.37 8.59 -10.79
CA THR A 603 0.99 8.71 -10.27
C THR A 603 1.01 9.92 -9.36
N SER A 604 1.13 9.70 -8.08
CA SER A 604 1.62 10.70 -7.13
C SER A 604 3.10 10.91 -7.47
N GLY A 605 3.40 11.78 -8.42
CA GLY A 605 4.75 12.07 -8.85
C GLY A 605 4.74 13.17 -9.89
N GLY A 606 5.48 14.28 -9.65
CA GLY A 606 5.65 15.37 -10.59
C GLY A 606 4.71 16.57 -10.43
N PHE A 607 3.86 16.64 -9.41
CA PHE A 607 3.04 17.84 -9.17
C PHE A 607 3.93 19.08 -8.97
N TYR A 608 4.86 19.04 -8.02
CA TYR A 608 5.74 20.18 -7.73
C TYR A 608 6.76 20.48 -8.84
N THR A 609 7.10 19.48 -9.66
CA THR A 609 8.02 19.61 -10.79
C THR A 609 7.30 19.87 -12.11
N SER A 610 5.97 19.81 -12.14
CA SER A 610 5.18 20.14 -13.33
C SER A 610 5.40 21.60 -13.72
N GLU A 611 5.44 21.87 -15.02
CA GLU A 611 5.77 23.18 -15.57
C GLU A 611 4.80 24.27 -15.06
N GLU A 612 3.51 24.01 -15.07
CA GLU A 612 2.47 24.96 -14.63
C GLU A 612 2.59 25.29 -13.14
N VAL A 613 2.85 24.31 -12.29
CA VAL A 613 3.03 24.53 -10.84
C VAL A 613 4.36 25.23 -10.56
N SER A 614 5.43 24.83 -11.26
CA SER A 614 6.75 25.44 -11.14
C SER A 614 6.75 26.92 -11.55
N VAL A 615 6.04 27.27 -12.64
CA VAL A 615 5.87 28.64 -13.11
C VAL A 615 5.09 29.48 -12.08
N LEU A 616 3.94 28.97 -11.60
CA LEU A 616 3.15 29.67 -10.57
C LEU A 616 3.94 29.85 -9.26
N ARG A 617 4.65 28.81 -8.82
CA ARG A 617 5.50 28.88 -7.64
C ARG A 617 6.62 29.90 -7.81
N SER A 618 7.25 29.98 -8.99
CA SER A 618 8.27 30.97 -9.30
C SER A 618 7.69 32.40 -9.25
N LEU A 619 6.52 32.62 -9.82
CA LEU A 619 5.84 33.92 -9.76
C LEU A 619 5.52 34.31 -8.31
N LEU A 620 5.00 33.38 -7.52
CA LEU A 620 4.71 33.62 -6.10
C LEU A 620 5.98 33.92 -5.29
N ALA A 621 7.10 33.26 -5.60
CA ALA A 621 8.40 33.53 -4.97
C ALA A 621 8.90 34.94 -5.31
N VAL A 622 8.69 35.41 -6.54
CA VAL A 622 9.04 36.79 -6.97
C VAL A 622 8.13 37.83 -6.30
N VAL A 623 6.85 37.55 -6.12
CA VAL A 623 5.93 38.42 -5.36
C VAL A 623 6.39 38.54 -3.91
N ASP A 624 6.81 37.44 -3.27
CA ASP A 624 7.34 37.45 -1.90
C ASP A 624 8.68 38.23 -1.83
N ASN A 625 9.64 37.81 -2.66
CA ASN A 625 10.96 38.45 -2.76
C ASN A 625 11.46 38.52 -4.22
N PRO A 626 11.46 39.70 -4.84
CA PRO A 626 11.87 39.88 -6.24
C PRO A 626 13.37 39.74 -6.49
N HIS A 627 14.21 39.78 -5.45
CA HIS A 627 15.67 39.66 -5.54
C HIS A 627 16.16 38.21 -5.67
N GLN A 628 15.33 37.30 -6.15
CA GLN A 628 15.66 35.91 -6.44
C GLN A 628 15.76 35.69 -7.95
N ASP A 629 17.00 35.67 -8.49
CA ASP A 629 17.24 35.63 -9.93
C ASP A 629 16.59 34.45 -10.65
N VAL A 630 16.72 33.25 -10.10
CA VAL A 630 16.18 32.03 -10.76
C VAL A 630 14.65 32.05 -10.87
N PRO A 631 13.88 32.29 -9.80
CA PRO A 631 12.42 32.44 -9.91
C PRO A 631 11.99 33.60 -10.81
N LEU A 632 12.72 34.74 -10.77
CA LEU A 632 12.40 35.91 -11.58
C LEU A 632 12.57 35.61 -13.08
N ILE A 633 13.68 35.00 -13.45
CA ILE A 633 13.98 34.61 -14.84
C ILE A 633 12.95 33.55 -15.30
N ALA A 634 12.60 32.57 -14.45
CA ALA A 634 11.60 31.57 -14.76
C ALA A 634 10.21 32.18 -14.99
N ALA A 635 9.77 33.12 -14.14
CA ALA A 635 8.50 33.81 -14.31
C ALA A 635 8.46 34.65 -15.61
N LEU A 636 9.50 35.44 -15.88
CA LEU A 636 9.59 36.29 -17.08
C LEU A 636 9.60 35.46 -18.38
N ARG A 637 10.29 34.32 -18.39
CA ARG A 637 10.37 33.42 -19.54
C ARG A 637 9.11 32.63 -19.77
N SER A 638 8.27 32.47 -18.74
CA SER A 638 7.06 31.70 -18.83
C SER A 638 6.05 32.28 -19.84
N PRO A 639 5.08 31.49 -20.31
CA PRO A 639 3.99 32.00 -21.16
C PRO A 639 3.16 33.12 -20.51
N LEU A 640 3.27 33.34 -19.20
CA LEU A 640 2.57 34.41 -18.48
C LEU A 640 3.11 35.80 -18.81
N PHE A 641 4.40 35.90 -19.16
CA PHE A 641 5.08 37.18 -19.53
C PHE A 641 5.76 37.12 -20.88
N GLY A 642 6.16 35.96 -21.38
CA GLY A 642 6.54 35.72 -22.78
C GLY A 642 7.89 36.28 -23.22
N LEU A 643 8.81 36.65 -22.29
CA LEU A 643 10.13 37.11 -22.70
C LEU A 643 10.97 35.97 -23.28
N THR A 644 11.67 36.21 -24.37
CA THR A 644 12.58 35.26 -24.99
C THR A 644 13.92 35.22 -24.26
N ALA A 645 14.77 34.22 -24.57
CA ALA A 645 16.12 34.15 -24.03
C ALA A 645 16.97 35.38 -24.44
N ASP A 646 16.74 35.91 -25.65
CA ASP A 646 17.44 37.10 -26.16
C ASP A 646 16.95 38.35 -25.42
N ASP A 647 15.67 38.46 -25.07
CA ASP A 647 15.16 39.55 -24.24
C ASP A 647 15.78 39.55 -22.86
N LEU A 648 15.84 38.40 -22.23
CA LEU A 648 16.48 38.26 -20.91
C LEU A 648 17.97 38.57 -20.95
N ALA A 649 18.69 38.19 -22.03
CA ALA A 649 20.06 38.56 -22.23
C ALA A 649 20.23 40.07 -22.43
N ALA A 650 19.32 40.72 -23.18
CA ALA A 650 19.30 42.17 -23.37
C ALA A 650 19.05 42.89 -22.03
N VAL A 651 18.10 42.44 -21.22
CA VAL A 651 17.86 42.94 -19.87
C VAL A 651 19.14 42.84 -19.01
N ARG A 652 19.81 41.69 -19.02
CA ARG A 652 21.03 41.48 -18.23
C ARG A 652 22.19 42.41 -18.67
N THR A 653 22.20 42.85 -19.93
CA THR A 653 23.21 43.81 -20.39
C THR A 653 23.01 45.24 -19.86
N CYS A 654 21.82 45.58 -19.34
CA CYS A 654 21.56 46.87 -18.70
C CYS A 654 22.28 47.00 -17.35
N ASP A 655 22.44 45.91 -16.63
CA ASP A 655 23.23 45.82 -15.41
C ASP A 655 23.87 44.44 -15.30
N ARG A 656 25.21 44.37 -15.20
CA ARG A 656 25.95 43.11 -15.08
C ARG A 656 26.46 42.82 -13.66
N GLU A 657 26.40 43.81 -12.78
CA GLU A 657 27.06 43.74 -11.46
C GLU A 657 26.09 43.40 -10.33
N HIS A 658 24.80 43.78 -10.43
CA HIS A 658 23.80 43.55 -9.41
C HIS A 658 22.88 42.37 -9.78
N ASP A 659 21.84 42.12 -8.96
CA ASP A 659 20.84 41.09 -9.18
C ASP A 659 19.99 41.37 -10.43
N PHE A 660 19.27 40.33 -10.88
CA PHE A 660 18.49 40.44 -12.12
C PHE A 660 17.30 41.40 -11.98
N TYR A 661 16.75 41.57 -10.78
CA TYR A 661 15.67 42.55 -10.53
C TYR A 661 16.11 43.98 -10.74
N THR A 662 17.32 44.32 -10.33
CA THR A 662 17.95 45.64 -10.62
C THR A 662 18.10 45.84 -12.12
N ALA A 663 18.56 44.84 -12.88
CA ALA A 663 18.65 44.90 -14.32
C ALA A 663 17.26 45.08 -14.99
N VAL A 664 16.21 44.39 -14.54
CA VAL A 664 14.84 44.60 -15.03
C VAL A 664 14.34 46.01 -14.75
N THR A 665 14.63 46.56 -13.57
CA THR A 665 14.24 47.92 -13.19
C THR A 665 14.87 48.98 -14.09
N LEU A 666 16.16 48.82 -14.39
CA LEU A 666 16.85 49.70 -15.32
C LEU A 666 16.37 49.50 -16.77
N ALA A 667 16.14 48.27 -17.19
CA ALA A 667 15.60 47.98 -18.51
C ALA A 667 14.21 48.58 -18.75
N ALA A 668 13.40 48.73 -17.70
CA ALA A 668 12.05 49.32 -17.77
C ALA A 668 12.06 50.82 -18.19
N GLU A 669 13.19 51.53 -18.12
CA GLU A 669 13.31 52.89 -18.65
C GLU A 669 13.15 52.91 -20.17
N THR A 670 13.52 51.85 -20.87
CA THR A 670 13.57 51.76 -22.34
C THR A 670 12.71 50.65 -22.92
N ARG A 671 12.27 49.69 -22.12
CA ARG A 671 11.50 48.48 -22.51
C ARG A 671 10.12 48.47 -21.85
N ASP A 672 9.07 48.46 -22.65
CA ASP A 672 7.69 48.45 -22.19
C ASP A 672 7.34 47.12 -21.50
N ASP A 673 7.80 45.99 -22.03
CA ASP A 673 7.58 44.65 -21.42
C ASP A 673 8.12 44.53 -19.98
N CYS A 674 9.28 45.11 -19.70
CA CYS A 674 9.85 45.20 -18.35
C CYS A 674 9.02 46.15 -17.45
N ARG A 675 8.52 47.28 -17.99
CA ARG A 675 7.67 48.20 -17.24
C ARG A 675 6.36 47.58 -16.88
N ASP A 676 5.67 46.91 -17.84
CA ASP A 676 4.43 46.20 -17.65
C ASP A 676 4.58 45.10 -16.58
N PHE A 677 5.71 44.36 -16.61
CA PHE A 677 5.98 43.34 -15.58
C PHE A 677 6.11 43.97 -14.20
N LEU A 678 6.86 45.08 -14.05
CA LEU A 678 7.02 45.76 -12.75
C LEU A 678 5.72 46.31 -12.21
N ASP A 679 4.85 46.85 -13.07
CA ASP A 679 3.53 47.34 -12.69
C ASP A 679 2.63 46.20 -12.17
N VAL A 680 2.65 45.06 -12.87
CA VAL A 680 1.95 43.83 -12.43
C VAL A 680 2.50 43.33 -11.11
N LEU A 681 3.81 43.26 -10.98
CA LEU A 681 4.47 42.80 -9.75
C LEU A 681 4.10 43.67 -8.55
N ALA A 682 4.12 45.02 -8.75
CA ALA A 682 3.72 45.95 -7.70
C ALA A 682 2.26 45.74 -7.26
N ARG A 683 1.35 45.51 -8.23
CA ARG A 683 -0.06 45.22 -7.95
C ARG A 683 -0.20 43.90 -7.20
N TYR A 684 0.47 42.81 -7.63
CA TYR A 684 0.40 41.52 -6.95
C TYR A 684 0.98 41.57 -5.54
N ARG A 685 2.04 42.33 -5.31
CA ARG A 685 2.59 42.52 -3.96
C ARG A 685 1.61 43.23 -3.02
N ALA A 686 0.87 44.24 -3.51
CA ALA A 686 -0.18 44.87 -2.73
C ALA A 686 -1.32 43.88 -2.41
N LEU A 687 -1.84 43.19 -3.42
CA LEU A 687 -2.92 42.20 -3.26
C LEU A 687 -2.54 41.03 -2.37
N SER A 688 -1.29 40.56 -2.38
CA SER A 688 -0.83 39.47 -1.50
C SER A 688 -0.90 39.80 0.00
N ILE A 689 -0.96 41.09 0.34
CA ILE A 689 -1.12 41.56 1.71
C ILE A 689 -2.61 41.77 2.08
N GLU A 690 -3.41 42.21 1.10
CA GLU A 690 -4.81 42.57 1.30
C GLU A 690 -5.76 41.36 1.25
N LEU A 691 -5.48 40.39 0.37
CA LEU A 691 -6.37 39.26 0.14
C LEU A 691 -5.92 38.00 0.91
N PRO A 692 -6.86 37.10 1.25
CA PRO A 692 -6.54 35.74 1.61
C PRO A 692 -5.70 35.06 0.52
N LEU A 693 -4.85 34.12 0.88
CA LEU A 693 -3.91 33.47 -0.06
C LEU A 693 -4.64 32.76 -1.21
N SER A 694 -5.71 32.04 -0.90
CA SER A 694 -6.51 31.33 -1.89
C SER A 694 -7.18 32.27 -2.90
N GLU A 695 -7.70 33.41 -2.44
CA GLU A 695 -8.29 34.47 -3.28
C GLU A 695 -7.22 35.18 -4.12
N PHE A 696 -6.05 35.44 -3.53
CA PHE A 696 -4.92 36.01 -4.25
C PHE A 696 -4.43 35.10 -5.37
N LEU A 697 -4.30 33.79 -5.11
CA LEU A 697 -3.95 32.84 -6.16
C LEU A 697 -5.00 32.78 -7.27
N TRP A 698 -6.29 32.77 -6.91
CA TRP A 698 -7.37 32.83 -7.90
C TRP A 698 -7.26 34.10 -8.76
N HIS A 699 -6.94 35.23 -8.14
CA HIS A 699 -6.76 36.49 -8.89
C HIS A 699 -5.63 36.38 -9.92
N ILE A 700 -4.48 35.77 -9.58
CA ILE A 700 -3.38 35.52 -10.53
C ILE A 700 -3.82 34.59 -11.67
N VAL A 701 -4.52 33.49 -11.31
CA VAL A 701 -4.99 32.50 -12.30
C VAL A 701 -5.94 33.12 -13.30
N ASP A 702 -6.81 34.01 -12.88
CA ASP A 702 -7.77 34.73 -13.73
C ASP A 702 -7.12 35.87 -14.52
N ASP A 703 -6.34 36.75 -13.86
CA ASP A 703 -5.66 37.90 -14.49
C ASP A 703 -4.70 37.47 -15.61
N ARG A 704 -4.05 36.31 -15.50
CA ARG A 704 -3.12 35.74 -16.46
C ARG A 704 -3.71 34.65 -17.35
N ALA A 705 -5.01 34.41 -17.27
CA ALA A 705 -5.71 33.39 -18.03
C ALA A 705 -5.02 32.01 -17.95
N VAL A 706 -4.45 31.66 -16.77
CA VAL A 706 -3.65 30.44 -16.57
C VAL A 706 -4.41 29.19 -16.96
N MET A 707 -5.72 29.13 -16.66
CA MET A 707 -6.58 28.00 -17.05
C MET A 707 -6.67 27.83 -18.56
N ALA A 708 -6.76 28.91 -19.31
CA ALA A 708 -6.83 28.86 -20.78
C ALA A 708 -5.47 28.46 -21.37
N LEU A 709 -4.39 29.05 -20.86
CA LEU A 709 -3.02 28.72 -21.30
C LEU A 709 -2.68 27.24 -21.05
N THR A 710 -2.93 26.75 -19.84
CA THR A 710 -2.64 25.36 -19.49
C THR A 710 -3.51 24.37 -20.24
N SER A 711 -4.78 24.70 -20.53
CA SER A 711 -5.67 23.86 -21.31
C SER A 711 -5.26 23.73 -22.78
N ALA A 712 -4.55 24.74 -23.33
CA ALA A 712 -4.07 24.74 -24.71
C ALA A 712 -2.72 24.00 -24.89
N MET A 713 -2.05 23.65 -23.80
CA MET A 713 -0.79 22.91 -23.83
C MET A 713 -1.02 21.39 -23.95
N PRO A 714 -0.02 20.59 -24.36
CA PRO A 714 -0.10 19.13 -24.27
C PRO A 714 -0.49 18.71 -22.85
N ASP A 715 -1.33 17.68 -22.72
CA ASP A 715 -1.94 17.25 -21.43
C ASP A 715 -2.75 18.34 -20.70
N GLY A 716 -3.39 19.23 -21.43
CA GLY A 716 -4.06 20.42 -20.89
C GLY A 716 -5.05 20.14 -19.76
N GLU A 717 -5.78 19.00 -19.80
CA GLU A 717 -6.69 18.63 -18.73
C GLU A 717 -5.95 18.28 -17.42
N LEU A 718 -4.80 17.58 -17.52
CA LEU A 718 -3.96 17.29 -16.34
C LEU A 718 -3.36 18.57 -15.78
N ARG A 719 -2.81 19.44 -16.63
CA ARG A 719 -2.25 20.72 -16.23
C ARG A 719 -3.28 21.63 -15.55
N ARG A 720 -4.48 21.69 -16.10
CA ARG A 720 -5.60 22.41 -15.47
C ARG A 720 -5.93 21.84 -14.08
N ARG A 721 -5.95 20.52 -13.93
CA ARG A 721 -6.16 19.86 -12.62
C ARG A 721 -5.05 20.21 -11.63
N ASN A 722 -3.79 20.27 -12.06
CA ASN A 722 -2.67 20.66 -11.21
C ASN A 722 -2.83 22.10 -10.71
N VAL A 723 -3.29 23.03 -11.56
CA VAL A 723 -3.59 24.41 -11.13
C VAL A 723 -4.71 24.44 -10.09
N LEU A 724 -5.82 23.71 -10.32
CA LEU A 724 -6.91 23.61 -9.34
C LEU A 724 -6.44 23.00 -8.00
N LEU A 725 -5.60 21.99 -8.08
CA LEU A 725 -5.02 21.36 -6.89
C LEU A 725 -4.11 22.31 -6.11
N LEU A 726 -3.35 23.19 -6.80
CA LEU A 726 -2.57 24.26 -6.13
C LEU A 726 -3.47 25.22 -5.37
N LEU A 727 -4.63 25.58 -5.93
CA LEU A 727 -5.63 26.43 -5.26
C LEU A 727 -6.23 25.73 -4.04
N ASP A 728 -6.55 24.43 -4.16
CA ASP A 728 -7.03 23.64 -3.02
C ASP A 728 -5.99 23.54 -1.89
N LEU A 729 -4.71 23.38 -2.24
CA LEU A 729 -3.61 23.37 -1.27
C LEU A 729 -3.47 24.71 -0.53
N ALA A 730 -3.65 25.83 -1.24
CA ALA A 730 -3.64 27.15 -0.59
C ALA A 730 -4.81 27.28 0.41
N GLN A 731 -5.99 26.80 0.03
CA GLN A 731 -7.16 26.81 0.92
C GLN A 731 -6.95 25.87 2.14
N GLN A 732 -6.39 24.69 1.94
CA GLN A 732 -6.04 23.76 3.04
C GLN A 732 -5.02 24.40 3.99
N PHE A 733 -3.99 25.06 3.44
CA PHE A 733 -3.00 25.77 4.25
C PHE A 733 -3.66 26.83 5.13
N GLU A 734 -4.59 27.62 4.61
CA GLU A 734 -5.34 28.63 5.40
C GLU A 734 -6.20 28.00 6.48
N GLN A 735 -6.83 26.84 6.23
CA GLN A 735 -7.62 26.11 7.22
C GLN A 735 -6.79 25.65 8.43
N THR A 736 -5.47 25.50 8.28
CA THR A 736 -4.57 25.21 9.41
C THR A 736 -4.37 26.41 10.36
N GLY A 737 -4.93 27.58 10.06
CA GLY A 737 -4.72 28.83 10.77
C GLY A 737 -3.41 29.55 10.41
N ALA A 738 -2.62 29.00 9.49
CA ALA A 738 -1.42 29.62 8.98
C ALA A 738 -1.77 30.70 7.93
N ARG A 739 -1.03 31.80 7.90
CA ARG A 739 -1.28 32.91 6.97
C ARG A 739 0.03 33.43 6.36
N GLY A 740 -0.09 34.00 5.17
CA GLY A 740 0.97 34.71 4.47
C GLY A 740 1.69 33.86 3.41
N LEU A 741 2.02 34.53 2.29
CA LEU A 741 2.61 33.95 1.09
C LEU A 741 3.95 33.26 1.39
N HIS A 742 4.83 33.92 2.14
CA HIS A 742 6.13 33.36 2.51
C HIS A 742 6.03 32.02 3.23
N ARG A 743 5.13 31.90 4.20
CA ARG A 743 4.92 30.65 4.95
C ARG A 743 4.35 29.53 4.07
N PHE A 744 3.49 29.87 3.11
CA PHE A 744 2.96 28.93 2.15
C PHE A 744 4.04 28.38 1.23
N LEU A 745 4.94 29.23 0.73
CA LEU A 745 6.07 28.81 -0.09
C LEU A 745 7.01 27.86 0.66
N LEU A 746 7.33 28.18 1.91
CA LEU A 746 8.12 27.30 2.79
C LEU A 746 7.40 25.98 3.07
N TRP A 747 6.08 26.02 3.26
CA TRP A 747 5.29 24.82 3.46
C TRP A 747 5.30 23.93 2.20
N MET A 748 5.08 24.48 1.02
CA MET A 748 5.18 23.75 -0.25
C MET A 748 6.58 23.12 -0.46
N GLN A 749 7.63 23.86 -0.15
CA GLN A 749 9.01 23.36 -0.27
C GLN A 749 9.27 22.17 0.66
N ARG A 750 8.71 22.19 1.88
CA ARG A 750 8.80 21.04 2.79
C ARG A 750 8.04 19.84 2.26
N GLN A 751 6.81 20.03 1.76
CA GLN A 751 6.02 18.96 1.13
C GLN A 751 6.80 18.26 0.00
N GLU A 752 7.41 19.04 -0.88
CA GLU A 752 8.24 18.55 -1.97
C GLU A 752 9.45 17.76 -1.46
N THR A 753 10.17 18.28 -0.46
CA THR A 753 11.37 17.65 0.10
C THR A 753 11.06 16.34 0.82
N GLU A 754 9.90 16.25 1.45
CA GLU A 754 9.40 15.06 2.16
C GLU A 754 8.72 14.04 1.22
N GLY A 755 8.67 14.33 -0.09
CA GLY A 755 8.10 13.44 -1.10
C GLY A 755 6.58 13.30 -1.01
N MET A 756 5.90 14.25 -0.36
CA MET A 756 4.45 14.26 -0.22
C MET A 756 3.81 14.97 -1.40
N GLU A 757 3.45 14.21 -2.41
CA GLU A 757 2.76 14.76 -3.57
C GLU A 757 1.24 14.63 -3.45
N PRO A 758 0.49 15.72 -3.66
CA PRO A 758 -0.94 15.68 -3.63
C PRO A 758 -1.50 14.90 -4.81
N ALA A 759 -2.46 13.99 -4.57
CA ALA A 759 -3.13 13.23 -5.61
C ALA A 759 -4.25 14.06 -6.24
N ALA A 760 -4.18 14.31 -7.53
CA ALA A 760 -5.29 14.92 -8.26
C ALA A 760 -6.49 13.95 -8.29
N PRO A 761 -7.73 14.40 -8.00
CA PRO A 761 -8.91 13.55 -8.09
C PRO A 761 -9.10 13.03 -9.51
N GLY A 762 -9.14 11.68 -9.65
CA GLY A 762 -9.35 11.00 -10.93
C GLY A 762 -10.73 11.31 -11.49
N GLY A 763 -10.81 11.86 -12.69
CA GLY A 763 -12.06 11.95 -13.45
C GLY A 763 -12.43 10.59 -14.05
N GLU A 764 -13.72 10.32 -14.26
CA GLU A 764 -14.21 9.22 -15.12
C GLU A 764 -13.70 9.46 -16.55
N SER A 765 -12.55 8.90 -16.87
CA SER A 765 -11.99 9.04 -18.21
C SER A 765 -12.09 7.72 -18.96
N ARG A 766 -12.38 7.80 -20.26
CA ARG A 766 -12.30 6.69 -21.20
C ARG A 766 -10.84 6.30 -21.50
N SER A 767 -9.95 6.45 -20.53
CA SER A 767 -8.51 6.23 -20.66
C SER A 767 -8.08 5.00 -19.88
N VAL A 768 -6.98 4.36 -20.32
CA VAL A 768 -6.33 3.27 -19.57
C VAL A 768 -5.83 3.79 -18.23
N ARG A 769 -6.12 3.07 -17.15
CA ARG A 769 -5.66 3.42 -15.81
C ARG A 769 -4.39 2.64 -15.46
N ILE A 770 -3.40 3.33 -14.88
CA ILE A 770 -2.20 2.69 -14.31
C ILE A 770 -2.30 2.82 -12.78
N LEU A 771 -2.39 1.68 -12.09
CA LEU A 771 -2.60 1.64 -10.64
C LEU A 771 -1.59 0.70 -9.97
N SER A 772 -1.26 0.99 -8.71
CA SER A 772 -0.63 -0.03 -7.88
C SER A 772 -1.65 -1.11 -7.48
N ILE A 773 -1.18 -2.35 -7.25
CA ILE A 773 -2.04 -3.45 -6.81
C ILE A 773 -2.78 -3.07 -5.51
N HIS A 774 -2.14 -2.35 -4.59
CA HIS A 774 -2.75 -1.88 -3.34
C HIS A 774 -3.94 -0.94 -3.59
N LYS A 775 -3.80 0.03 -4.50
CA LYS A 775 -4.87 0.96 -4.86
C LYS A 775 -6.03 0.27 -5.61
N SER A 776 -5.78 -0.88 -6.22
CA SER A 776 -6.82 -1.67 -6.90
C SER A 776 -7.71 -2.48 -5.96
N LYS A 777 -7.35 -2.58 -4.66
CA LYS A 777 -8.17 -3.30 -3.66
C LYS A 777 -9.56 -2.65 -3.57
N GLY A 778 -10.61 -3.48 -3.60
CA GLY A 778 -12.01 -3.01 -3.67
C GLY A 778 -12.52 -2.72 -5.08
N LEU A 779 -11.65 -2.39 -6.04
CA LEU A 779 -12.02 -2.09 -7.43
C LEU A 779 -12.16 -3.37 -8.29
N GLU A 780 -12.73 -3.20 -9.50
CA GLU A 780 -12.91 -4.27 -10.50
C GLU A 780 -12.87 -3.70 -11.92
N PHE A 781 -12.33 -4.46 -12.86
CA PHE A 781 -12.11 -3.99 -14.23
C PHE A 781 -12.43 -5.09 -15.24
N PRO A 782 -13.00 -4.76 -16.43
CA PRO A 782 -13.20 -5.72 -17.49
C PRO A 782 -11.90 -6.41 -17.91
N PHE A 783 -10.85 -5.63 -18.20
CA PHE A 783 -9.54 -6.13 -18.63
C PHE A 783 -8.46 -5.71 -17.67
N VAL A 784 -7.71 -6.69 -17.14
CA VAL A 784 -6.58 -6.47 -16.23
C VAL A 784 -5.30 -6.93 -16.89
N PHE A 785 -4.32 -6.04 -16.95
CA PHE A 785 -2.93 -6.31 -17.32
C PHE A 785 -2.09 -6.26 -16.05
N LEU A 786 -1.67 -7.43 -15.56
CA LEU A 786 -0.77 -7.56 -14.42
C LEU A 786 0.66 -7.61 -14.94
N CYS A 787 1.40 -6.54 -14.74
CA CYS A 787 2.70 -6.33 -15.37
C CYS A 787 3.85 -6.31 -14.36
N ASP A 788 5.10 -6.39 -14.87
CA ASP A 788 6.33 -6.39 -14.06
C ASP A 788 6.39 -7.55 -13.05
N THR A 789 5.84 -8.72 -13.42
CA THR A 789 5.82 -9.88 -12.52
C THR A 789 7.20 -10.53 -12.33
N ALA A 790 8.18 -10.20 -13.18
CA ALA A 790 9.59 -10.61 -13.07
C ALA A 790 10.39 -9.80 -12.04
N ARG A 791 9.82 -8.77 -11.45
CA ARG A 791 10.44 -7.97 -10.40
C ARG A 791 10.82 -8.83 -9.20
N LEU A 792 12.05 -8.66 -8.72
CA LEU A 792 12.55 -9.38 -7.55
C LEU A 792 11.81 -8.98 -6.27
N PHE A 793 11.56 -9.95 -5.41
CA PHE A 793 11.01 -9.69 -4.08
C PHE A 793 11.94 -8.78 -3.27
N ASN A 794 11.37 -7.82 -2.57
CA ASN A 794 12.13 -6.95 -1.67
C ASN A 794 12.56 -7.73 -0.42
N LYS A 795 13.86 -7.71 -0.12
CA LYS A 795 14.47 -8.35 1.06
C LYS A 795 15.20 -7.34 1.94
N SER A 796 14.92 -6.04 1.79
CA SER A 796 15.61 -4.96 2.53
C SER A 796 15.37 -5.05 4.03
N ASP A 797 14.18 -5.46 4.46
CA ASP A 797 13.77 -5.49 5.86
C ASP A 797 14.60 -6.45 6.73
N ALA A 798 15.24 -7.45 6.09
CA ALA A 798 16.17 -8.36 6.76
C ALA A 798 17.61 -7.80 6.88
N ARG A 799 17.90 -6.58 6.41
CA ARG A 799 19.27 -6.01 6.37
C ARG A 799 19.57 -5.01 7.48
N THR A 800 18.56 -4.51 8.21
CA THR A 800 18.75 -3.55 9.32
C THR A 800 19.69 -4.11 10.40
N SER A 801 20.33 -3.24 11.20
CA SER A 801 21.30 -3.65 12.24
C SER A 801 20.66 -4.56 13.30
N VAL A 802 19.48 -4.22 13.74
CA VAL A 802 18.64 -5.06 14.62
C VAL A 802 17.34 -5.36 13.91
N LEU A 803 16.97 -6.64 13.84
CA LEU A 803 15.66 -7.07 13.35
C LEU A 803 14.66 -7.06 14.50
N VAL A 804 13.43 -6.65 14.21
CA VAL A 804 12.35 -6.64 15.19
C VAL A 804 11.15 -7.42 14.63
N HIS A 805 10.63 -8.34 15.44
CA HIS A 805 9.45 -9.13 15.10
C HIS A 805 8.47 -9.20 16.27
N PRO A 806 7.15 -9.00 16.08
CA PRO A 806 6.18 -8.95 17.18
C PRO A 806 6.24 -10.16 18.13
N ALA A 807 6.31 -11.36 17.58
CA ALA A 807 6.32 -12.60 18.39
C ALA A 807 7.73 -13.09 18.77
N LEU A 808 8.76 -12.84 17.97
CA LEU A 808 10.13 -13.32 18.21
C LEU A 808 11.04 -12.26 18.84
N GLY A 809 10.56 -11.02 19.01
CA GLY A 809 11.30 -9.96 19.68
C GLY A 809 12.45 -9.37 18.85
N LEU A 810 13.60 -9.18 19.48
CA LEU A 810 14.77 -8.51 18.92
C LEU A 810 15.80 -9.51 18.40
N GLY A 811 16.32 -9.25 17.21
CA GLY A 811 17.36 -10.04 16.55
C GLY A 811 18.59 -9.20 16.23
N PRO A 812 19.49 -8.98 17.18
CA PRO A 812 20.72 -8.24 16.97
C PRO A 812 21.77 -9.08 16.22
N LYS A 813 22.78 -8.39 15.67
CA LYS A 813 24.09 -8.98 15.42
C LYS A 813 24.91 -8.99 16.69
N CYS A 814 25.79 -9.97 16.84
CA CYS A 814 26.87 -9.94 17.83
C CYS A 814 28.06 -9.21 17.21
N THR A 815 28.58 -8.22 17.93
CA THR A 815 29.76 -7.43 17.52
C THR A 815 30.90 -7.73 18.48
N ASP A 816 31.98 -8.29 17.96
CA ASP A 816 33.25 -8.41 18.68
C ASP A 816 34.05 -7.12 18.51
N LEU A 817 34.05 -6.28 19.55
CA LEU A 817 34.71 -4.97 19.54
C LEU A 817 36.24 -5.07 19.51
N GLU A 818 36.81 -6.18 20.00
CA GLU A 818 38.27 -6.38 20.01
C GLU A 818 38.80 -6.69 18.60
N HIS A 819 38.06 -7.49 17.86
CA HIS A 819 38.45 -7.92 16.51
C HIS A 819 37.75 -7.13 15.37
N GLY A 820 36.76 -6.28 15.71
CA GLY A 820 35.99 -5.52 14.70
C GLY A 820 35.12 -6.37 13.78
N VAL A 821 34.61 -7.50 14.27
CA VAL A 821 33.84 -8.49 13.48
C VAL A 821 32.38 -8.48 13.92
N GLU A 822 31.46 -8.44 12.96
CA GLU A 822 30.02 -8.59 13.17
C GLU A 822 29.51 -9.90 12.56
N TYR A 823 28.69 -10.64 13.32
CA TYR A 823 28.02 -11.84 12.82
C TYR A 823 26.60 -11.99 13.38
N PRO A 824 25.69 -12.69 12.67
CA PRO A 824 24.30 -12.79 13.09
C PRO A 824 24.13 -13.74 14.29
N THR A 825 23.37 -13.34 15.31
CA THR A 825 22.88 -14.24 16.35
C THR A 825 21.82 -15.21 15.82
N ILE A 826 21.53 -16.30 16.56
CA ILE A 826 20.43 -17.20 16.22
C ILE A 826 19.06 -16.50 16.25
N ALA A 827 18.88 -15.49 17.11
CA ALA A 827 17.69 -14.66 17.12
C ALA A 827 17.53 -13.91 15.81
N ARG A 828 18.62 -13.30 15.32
CA ARG A 828 18.61 -12.61 14.02
C ARG A 828 18.30 -13.55 12.87
N GLN A 829 18.89 -14.75 12.86
CA GLN A 829 18.65 -15.72 11.80
C GLN A 829 17.19 -16.20 11.78
N ALA A 830 16.62 -16.50 12.95
CA ALA A 830 15.23 -16.90 13.08
C ALA A 830 14.26 -15.80 12.62
N ILE A 831 14.49 -14.56 13.09
CA ILE A 831 13.65 -13.42 12.74
C ILE A 831 13.76 -13.10 11.24
N ALA A 832 14.96 -13.12 10.65
CA ALA A 832 15.15 -12.89 9.22
C ALA A 832 14.40 -13.92 8.37
N ALA A 833 14.45 -15.19 8.80
CA ALA A 833 13.74 -16.28 8.12
C ALA A 833 12.22 -16.13 8.21
N GLN A 834 11.71 -15.70 9.38
CA GLN A 834 10.30 -15.46 9.61
C GLN A 834 9.80 -14.25 8.80
N LEU A 835 10.50 -13.12 8.86
CA LEU A 835 10.18 -11.91 8.09
C LEU A 835 10.16 -12.18 6.57
N LEU A 836 11.11 -13.00 6.06
CA LEU A 836 11.09 -13.40 4.67
C LEU A 836 9.83 -14.21 4.33
N THR A 837 9.45 -15.17 5.16
CA THR A 837 8.24 -15.99 4.95
C THR A 837 6.98 -15.11 4.95
N GLU A 838 6.90 -14.15 5.86
CA GLU A 838 5.80 -13.18 5.96
C GLU A 838 5.72 -12.25 4.77
N THR A 839 6.87 -11.73 4.31
CA THR A 839 6.97 -10.91 3.10
C THR A 839 6.48 -11.67 1.87
N LEU A 840 6.93 -12.92 1.70
CA LEU A 840 6.49 -13.76 0.59
C LEU A 840 4.98 -14.10 0.69
N SER A 841 4.47 -14.32 1.90
CA SER A 841 3.03 -14.54 2.13
C SER A 841 2.22 -13.31 1.76
N GLU A 842 2.69 -12.09 2.06
CA GLU A 842 2.06 -10.84 1.64
C GLU A 842 2.11 -10.65 0.12
N GLU A 843 3.26 -10.90 -0.54
CA GLU A 843 3.39 -10.85 -1.99
C GLU A 843 2.46 -11.86 -2.70
N MET A 844 2.25 -13.03 -2.09
CA MET A 844 1.29 -14.02 -2.60
C MET A 844 -0.17 -13.53 -2.50
N ARG A 845 -0.54 -12.87 -1.40
CA ARG A 845 -1.86 -12.25 -1.25
C ARG A 845 -2.03 -11.05 -2.17
N LEU A 846 -0.96 -10.27 -2.43
CA LEU A 846 -0.97 -9.22 -3.45
C LEU A 846 -1.26 -9.78 -4.84
N LEU A 847 -0.61 -10.90 -5.19
CA LEU A 847 -0.88 -11.60 -6.45
C LEU A 847 -2.35 -12.06 -6.52
N TYR A 848 -2.90 -12.59 -5.41
CA TYR A 848 -4.31 -12.97 -5.33
C TYR A 848 -5.25 -11.76 -5.55
N VAL A 849 -4.96 -10.64 -4.88
CA VAL A 849 -5.73 -9.40 -5.08
C VAL A 849 -5.70 -9.00 -6.56
N ALA A 850 -4.51 -8.93 -7.18
CA ALA A 850 -4.35 -8.52 -8.57
C ALA A 850 -5.13 -9.42 -9.54
N MET A 851 -4.98 -10.76 -9.45
CA MET A 851 -5.64 -11.70 -10.34
C MET A 851 -7.17 -11.68 -10.19
N THR A 852 -7.70 -11.36 -9.00
CA THR A 852 -9.14 -11.30 -8.73
C THR A 852 -9.79 -9.95 -9.04
N ARG A 853 -9.06 -8.98 -9.62
CA ARG A 853 -9.65 -7.72 -10.11
C ARG A 853 -10.30 -7.86 -11.47
N ALA A 854 -9.89 -8.85 -12.27
CA ALA A 854 -10.38 -9.06 -13.63
C ALA A 854 -11.83 -9.60 -13.63
N LYS A 855 -12.68 -8.97 -14.43
CA LYS A 855 -14.04 -9.47 -14.71
C LYS A 855 -14.04 -10.43 -15.89
N GLU A 856 -13.44 -10.05 -17.00
CA GLU A 856 -13.56 -10.74 -18.28
C GLU A 856 -12.24 -11.30 -18.80
N ARG A 857 -11.15 -10.53 -18.71
CA ARG A 857 -9.83 -10.95 -19.20
C ARG A 857 -8.73 -10.59 -18.22
N LEU A 858 -7.77 -11.49 -18.11
CA LEU A 858 -6.56 -11.30 -17.34
C LEU A 858 -5.36 -11.65 -18.22
N VAL A 859 -4.49 -10.67 -18.42
CA VAL A 859 -3.20 -10.82 -19.10
C VAL A 859 -2.10 -10.56 -18.08
N ILE A 860 -1.20 -11.49 -17.92
CA ILE A 860 -0.07 -11.42 -16.98
C ILE A 860 1.20 -11.36 -17.82
N THR A 861 2.08 -10.39 -17.55
CA THR A 861 3.33 -10.22 -18.30
C THR A 861 4.54 -10.29 -17.38
N GLY A 862 5.64 -10.77 -17.91
CA GLY A 862 6.93 -10.75 -17.23
C GLY A 862 8.07 -11.08 -18.19
N THR A 863 9.23 -10.49 -17.92
CA THR A 863 10.42 -10.60 -18.79
C THR A 863 11.42 -11.62 -18.27
N VAL A 864 12.03 -12.37 -19.17
CA VAL A 864 13.14 -13.31 -18.88
C VAL A 864 14.26 -13.12 -19.92
N ARG A 865 15.48 -13.50 -19.59
CA ARG A 865 16.60 -13.47 -20.54
C ARG A 865 16.59 -14.63 -21.52
N ASP A 866 16.16 -15.80 -21.07
CA ASP A 866 16.16 -17.05 -21.83
C ASP A 866 14.96 -17.90 -21.35
N ILE A 867 13.94 -18.03 -22.17
CA ILE A 867 12.72 -18.79 -21.88
C ILE A 867 13.06 -20.27 -21.73
N GLY A 868 13.86 -20.82 -22.67
CA GLY A 868 14.19 -22.24 -22.70
C GLY A 868 14.87 -22.69 -21.41
N LYS A 869 15.90 -21.94 -20.99
CA LYS A 869 16.66 -22.21 -19.76
C LYS A 869 15.79 -22.02 -18.52
N THR A 870 14.97 -20.98 -18.48
CA THR A 870 14.07 -20.69 -17.34
C THR A 870 13.04 -21.81 -17.18
N VAL A 871 12.37 -22.22 -18.26
CA VAL A 871 11.38 -23.30 -18.26
C VAL A 871 12.02 -24.63 -17.88
N SER A 872 13.19 -24.97 -18.45
CA SER A 872 13.90 -26.21 -18.13
C SER A 872 14.27 -26.29 -16.64
N ASN A 873 14.82 -25.23 -16.07
CA ASN A 873 15.21 -25.18 -14.66
C ASN A 873 13.97 -25.33 -13.72
N LEU A 874 12.87 -24.65 -14.02
CA LEU A 874 11.66 -24.72 -13.20
C LEU A 874 10.96 -26.09 -13.32
N THR A 875 10.94 -26.67 -14.52
CA THR A 875 10.35 -28.00 -14.72
C THR A 875 11.14 -29.07 -14.00
N ALA A 876 12.47 -28.98 -13.97
CA ALA A 876 13.33 -29.96 -13.33
C ALA A 876 13.10 -30.08 -11.81
N THR A 877 12.65 -29.02 -11.15
CA THR A 877 12.47 -28.99 -9.69
C THR A 877 11.00 -28.98 -9.23
N ALA A 878 10.04 -28.93 -10.17
CA ALA A 878 8.61 -28.83 -9.83
C ALA A 878 8.09 -30.11 -9.15
N THR A 879 7.35 -29.93 -8.05
CA THR A 879 6.60 -30.97 -7.33
C THR A 879 5.10 -30.70 -7.46
N VAL A 880 4.24 -31.68 -7.20
CA VAL A 880 2.78 -31.51 -7.25
C VAL A 880 2.19 -31.92 -5.89
N PRO A 881 1.61 -31.00 -5.10
CA PRO A 881 1.63 -29.52 -5.24
C PRO A 881 3.05 -28.94 -5.10
N LEU A 882 3.25 -27.67 -5.45
CA LEU A 882 4.54 -27.02 -5.30
C LEU A 882 4.92 -26.92 -3.81
N ALA A 883 6.11 -27.44 -3.49
CA ALA A 883 6.56 -27.46 -2.11
C ALA A 883 6.88 -26.02 -1.59
N PRO A 884 6.56 -25.70 -0.33
CA PRO A 884 6.86 -24.40 0.27
C PRO A 884 8.34 -24.02 0.17
N GLU A 885 9.25 -25.00 0.24
CA GLU A 885 10.70 -24.79 0.11
C GLU A 885 11.07 -24.21 -1.27
N LEU A 886 10.49 -24.73 -2.34
CA LEU A 886 10.69 -24.21 -3.70
C LEU A 886 10.09 -22.82 -3.87
N LEU A 887 8.93 -22.58 -3.30
CA LEU A 887 8.24 -21.29 -3.35
C LEU A 887 9.02 -20.20 -2.59
N ARG A 888 9.65 -20.54 -1.45
CA ARG A 888 10.53 -19.61 -0.70
C ARG A 888 11.83 -19.32 -1.47
N ALA A 889 12.31 -20.25 -2.29
CA ALA A 889 13.49 -20.07 -3.12
C ALA A 889 13.23 -19.21 -4.36
N ALA A 890 11.96 -19.01 -4.74
CA ALA A 890 11.58 -18.19 -5.86
C ALA A 890 12.05 -16.73 -5.66
N GLN A 891 12.37 -16.06 -6.75
CA GLN A 891 12.91 -14.69 -6.71
C GLN A 891 11.86 -13.63 -7.09
N SER A 892 10.79 -14.03 -7.78
CA SER A 892 9.78 -13.12 -8.30
C SER A 892 8.41 -13.81 -8.40
N PRO A 893 7.30 -13.05 -8.48
CA PRO A 893 5.98 -13.60 -8.75
C PRO A 893 5.90 -14.40 -10.05
N LEU A 894 6.67 -14.01 -11.09
CA LEU A 894 6.73 -14.75 -12.36
C LEU A 894 7.17 -16.21 -12.16
N HIS A 895 8.12 -16.48 -11.25
CA HIS A 895 8.54 -17.85 -10.96
C HIS A 895 7.39 -18.70 -10.43
N TRP A 896 6.58 -18.20 -9.50
CA TRP A 896 5.39 -18.90 -8.98
C TRP A 896 4.36 -19.17 -10.07
N LEU A 897 4.07 -18.12 -10.88
CA LEU A 897 3.12 -18.21 -11.98
C LEU A 897 3.57 -19.23 -13.04
N LEU A 898 4.84 -19.17 -13.42
CA LEU A 898 5.38 -20.06 -14.45
C LEU A 898 5.47 -21.51 -13.95
N GLN A 899 5.92 -21.75 -12.70
CA GLN A 899 5.87 -23.08 -12.09
C GLN A 899 4.46 -23.66 -12.08
N SER A 900 3.46 -22.86 -11.67
CA SER A 900 2.06 -23.29 -11.68
C SER A 900 1.55 -23.56 -13.10
N ALA A 901 1.90 -22.71 -14.08
CA ALA A 901 1.51 -22.88 -15.47
C ALA A 901 2.14 -24.13 -16.13
N LEU A 902 3.34 -24.51 -15.70
CA LEU A 902 4.03 -25.73 -16.21
C LEU A 902 3.39 -27.02 -15.69
N LEU A 903 2.68 -26.98 -14.54
CA LEU A 903 1.88 -28.10 -14.05
C LEU A 903 0.60 -28.32 -14.87
N ASP A 904 0.09 -27.27 -15.54
CA ASP A 904 -1.05 -27.32 -16.46
C ASP A 904 -0.58 -27.65 -17.89
N ARG A 905 -0.19 -28.90 -18.12
CA ARG A 905 0.41 -29.33 -19.40
C ARG A 905 -0.49 -29.03 -20.61
N ASP A 906 -1.80 -29.23 -20.47
CA ASP A 906 -2.80 -29.07 -21.53
C ASP A 906 -3.36 -27.64 -21.62
N GLU A 907 -2.81 -26.68 -20.86
CA GLU A 907 -3.29 -25.30 -20.78
C GLU A 907 -4.81 -25.21 -20.53
N ARG A 908 -5.32 -26.01 -19.60
CA ARG A 908 -6.74 -26.05 -19.26
C ARG A 908 -7.19 -24.79 -18.55
N PHE A 909 -6.30 -24.20 -17.71
CA PHE A 909 -6.61 -23.11 -16.81
C PHE A 909 -5.85 -21.84 -17.14
N LEU A 910 -4.62 -21.93 -17.62
CA LEU A 910 -3.73 -20.81 -17.92
C LEU A 910 -3.07 -21.00 -19.28
N ARG A 911 -3.26 -20.04 -20.19
CA ARG A 911 -2.63 -20.05 -21.51
C ARG A 911 -1.21 -19.50 -21.42
N ARG A 912 -0.21 -20.24 -21.88
CA ARG A 912 1.17 -19.78 -22.00
C ARG A 912 1.39 -19.12 -23.35
N ASN A 913 1.99 -17.93 -23.33
CA ASN A 913 2.38 -17.22 -24.55
C ASN A 913 3.86 -16.82 -24.43
N TYR A 914 4.71 -17.48 -25.22
CA TYR A 914 6.15 -17.19 -25.25
C TYR A 914 6.41 -16.21 -26.40
N VAL A 915 6.92 -15.02 -26.05
CA VAL A 915 7.14 -13.93 -26.98
C VAL A 915 8.62 -13.57 -27.02
N TYR A 916 9.19 -13.64 -28.22
CA TYR A 916 10.59 -13.29 -28.46
C TYR A 916 10.65 -11.84 -28.93
N LEU A 917 11.16 -10.92 -28.11
CA LEU A 917 11.27 -9.52 -28.43
C LEU A 917 12.49 -9.27 -29.33
N LYS A 918 12.34 -8.40 -30.32
CA LYS A 918 13.45 -8.00 -31.22
C LYS A 918 13.98 -6.64 -30.80
N ALA A 919 15.29 -6.45 -30.86
CA ALA A 919 15.94 -5.18 -30.53
C ALA A 919 15.49 -4.03 -31.45
N ASP A 920 15.19 -4.34 -32.72
CA ASP A 920 14.84 -3.35 -33.74
C ASP A 920 13.46 -2.69 -33.58
N ALA A 921 12.54 -3.26 -32.77
CA ALA A 921 11.20 -2.75 -32.61
C ALA A 921 11.12 -1.37 -31.95
N ALA A 922 12.17 -0.95 -31.23
CA ALA A 922 12.29 0.37 -30.64
C ALA A 922 13.01 1.39 -31.56
N ALA A 923 13.92 0.93 -32.44
CA ALA A 923 14.73 1.78 -33.32
C ALA A 923 13.98 2.16 -34.62
N GLU A 924 13.11 1.31 -35.15
CA GLU A 924 12.33 1.61 -36.38
C GLU A 924 11.31 2.75 -36.21
N ARG A 925 11.08 3.22 -34.96
CA ARG A 925 10.09 4.26 -34.68
C ARG A 925 10.64 5.68 -34.64
N THR A 926 11.93 5.85 -34.51
CA THR A 926 12.55 7.19 -34.50
C THR A 926 12.68 7.79 -35.90
N GLU A 927 12.54 6.97 -36.97
CA GLU A 927 12.68 7.45 -38.37
C GLU A 927 11.36 7.53 -39.17
N ALA A 928 10.22 7.00 -38.66
CA ALA A 928 9.00 6.83 -39.48
C ALA A 928 7.84 7.75 -39.14
N GLU A 929 7.93 8.60 -38.11
CA GLU A 929 6.89 9.62 -37.89
C GLU A 929 7.46 11.02 -38.13
N ALA A 930 7.50 11.41 -39.40
CA ALA A 930 7.29 12.81 -39.73
C ALA A 930 6.00 13.25 -39.03
N GLU A 931 6.08 14.28 -38.17
CA GLU A 931 4.91 14.85 -37.50
C GLU A 931 3.77 14.92 -38.51
N PRO A 932 2.59 14.33 -38.21
CA PRO A 932 1.45 14.51 -39.10
C PRO A 932 1.24 16.01 -39.23
N ALA A 933 1.29 16.51 -40.45
CA ALA A 933 1.01 17.92 -40.72
C ALA A 933 -0.32 18.22 -40.00
N LEU A 934 -0.26 19.09 -38.98
CA LEU A 934 -1.47 19.49 -38.25
C LEU A 934 -2.49 19.91 -39.29
N PRO A 935 -3.71 19.38 -39.29
CA PRO A 935 -4.74 19.82 -40.18
C PRO A 935 -4.87 21.33 -40.07
N GLU A 936 -4.94 22.03 -41.20
CA GLU A 936 -5.19 23.48 -41.18
C GLU A 936 -6.39 23.76 -40.27
N PRO A 937 -6.27 24.61 -39.26
CA PRO A 937 -7.34 24.85 -38.32
C PRO A 937 -8.56 25.41 -39.09
N ASP A 938 -9.73 24.83 -38.80
CA ASP A 938 -10.99 25.31 -39.42
C ASP A 938 -11.16 26.80 -39.12
N PRO A 939 -11.20 27.68 -40.15
CA PRO A 939 -11.33 29.11 -39.95
C PRO A 939 -12.57 29.51 -39.13
N THR A 940 -13.64 28.71 -39.20
CA THR A 940 -14.87 28.94 -38.42
C THR A 940 -14.65 28.65 -36.94
N LEU A 941 -13.84 27.64 -36.61
CA LEU A 941 -13.49 27.31 -35.25
C LEU A 941 -12.57 28.37 -34.60
N LEU A 942 -11.62 28.91 -35.42
CA LEU A 942 -10.75 29.99 -34.95
C LEU A 942 -11.55 31.25 -34.63
N VAL A 943 -12.50 31.65 -35.47
CA VAL A 943 -13.39 32.80 -35.21
C VAL A 943 -14.28 32.57 -33.98
N GLN A 944 -14.76 31.34 -33.77
CA GLN A 944 -15.53 31.02 -32.56
C GLN A 944 -14.67 31.05 -31.31
N LEU A 945 -13.45 30.55 -31.36
CA LEU A 945 -12.47 30.60 -30.25
C LEU A 945 -12.08 32.06 -29.92
N GLU A 946 -11.77 32.86 -30.94
CA GLU A 946 -11.45 34.27 -30.76
C GLU A 946 -12.63 35.03 -30.13
N ARG A 947 -13.85 34.77 -30.61
CA ARG A 947 -15.07 35.36 -30.04
C ARG A 947 -15.32 34.90 -28.59
N ALA A 948 -15.03 33.66 -28.26
CA ALA A 948 -15.18 33.13 -26.92
C ALA A 948 -14.11 33.69 -25.95
N LEU A 949 -12.87 33.80 -26.42
CA LEU A 949 -11.73 34.31 -25.65
C LEU A 949 -11.78 35.83 -25.45
N THR A 950 -12.40 36.56 -26.39
CA THR A 950 -12.57 38.02 -26.30
C THR A 950 -13.93 38.44 -25.74
N PHE A 951 -14.79 37.48 -25.40
CA PHE A 951 -16.12 37.76 -24.83
C PHE A 951 -15.98 38.52 -23.50
N ARG A 952 -16.59 39.70 -23.45
CA ARG A 952 -16.77 40.46 -22.21
C ARG A 952 -18.25 40.48 -21.88
N TYR A 953 -18.55 40.11 -20.64
CA TYR A 953 -19.91 40.13 -20.15
C TYR A 953 -20.44 41.57 -20.14
N GLY A 954 -21.59 41.82 -20.84
CA GLY A 954 -22.12 43.16 -21.05
C GLY A 954 -22.61 43.87 -19.80
N HIS A 955 -22.73 43.16 -18.69
CA HIS A 955 -23.17 43.69 -17.42
C HIS A 955 -22.06 43.55 -16.34
N ALA A 956 -20.90 44.19 -16.63
CA ALA A 956 -19.73 44.10 -15.73
C ALA A 956 -20.04 44.44 -14.26
N GLN A 957 -20.97 45.39 -14.02
CA GLN A 957 -21.41 45.76 -12.66
C GLN A 957 -22.19 44.64 -11.93
N ALA A 958 -22.68 43.64 -12.65
CA ALA A 958 -23.37 42.50 -12.03
C ALA A 958 -22.45 41.34 -11.66
N ILE A 959 -21.18 41.35 -12.12
CA ILE A 959 -20.21 40.30 -11.82
C ILE A 959 -19.88 40.24 -10.32
N ASP A 960 -19.81 41.42 -9.69
CA ASP A 960 -19.44 41.55 -8.27
C ASP A 960 -20.65 41.47 -7.34
N LEU A 961 -21.86 41.30 -7.87
CA LEU A 961 -23.08 41.19 -7.05
C LEU A 961 -23.22 39.74 -6.55
N PRO A 962 -23.18 39.51 -5.24
CA PRO A 962 -23.37 38.18 -4.69
C PRO A 962 -24.78 37.65 -5.00
N SER A 963 -24.89 36.41 -5.45
CA SER A 963 -26.15 35.72 -5.75
C SER A 963 -27.02 35.43 -4.53
N LYS A 964 -26.44 35.49 -3.34
CA LYS A 964 -27.09 35.39 -2.03
C LYS A 964 -26.38 36.28 -1.05
N VAL A 965 -27.13 37.13 -0.32
CA VAL A 965 -26.62 37.98 0.75
C VAL A 965 -27.34 37.61 2.05
N THR A 966 -26.63 37.61 3.14
CA THR A 966 -27.24 37.51 4.47
C THR A 966 -27.77 38.84 4.91
N ALA A 967 -28.72 38.86 5.85
CA ALA A 967 -29.30 40.12 6.41
C ALA A 967 -28.23 41.03 7.06
N THR A 968 -27.12 40.41 7.52
CA THR A 968 -25.98 41.14 8.12
C THR A 968 -25.12 41.80 7.04
N GLU A 969 -24.93 41.16 5.91
CA GLU A 969 -24.23 41.72 4.75
C GLU A 969 -25.00 42.83 4.07
N LEU A 970 -26.33 42.73 3.98
CA LEU A 970 -27.21 43.81 3.50
C LEU A 970 -27.11 45.07 4.39
N LYS A 971 -27.09 44.90 5.71
CA LYS A 971 -26.88 46.00 6.63
C LYS A 971 -25.50 46.64 6.48
N ARG A 972 -24.49 45.88 6.13
CA ARG A 972 -23.12 46.37 5.91
C ARG A 972 -23.00 47.15 4.61
N LEU A 973 -23.63 46.67 3.53
CA LEU A 973 -23.72 47.37 2.24
C LEU A 973 -24.51 48.68 2.35
N GLU A 974 -25.60 48.73 3.12
CA GLU A 974 -26.33 49.96 3.39
C GLU A 974 -25.53 50.92 4.29
N ALA A 975 -24.63 50.45 5.15
CA ALA A 975 -23.80 51.28 6.02
C ALA A 975 -22.61 51.93 5.31
N GLU A 976 -22.12 51.30 4.20
CA GLU A 976 -21.03 51.84 3.38
C GLU A 976 -21.48 52.97 2.47
N ASP A 977 -22.78 53.10 2.15
CA ASP A 977 -23.35 54.21 1.40
C ASP A 977 -23.72 55.45 2.27
N THR A 978 -23.47 55.37 3.58
CA THR A 978 -23.73 56.50 4.50
C THR A 978 -22.40 57.20 4.85
N PRO A 979 -22.24 58.51 4.60
CA PRO A 979 -20.99 59.19 4.92
C PRO A 979 -20.73 59.10 6.43
N PRO A 980 -19.45 58.94 6.86
CA PRO A 980 -19.14 58.74 8.27
C PRO A 980 -19.58 59.95 9.11
N CYS A 981 -20.65 59.77 9.85
CA CYS A 981 -21.05 60.69 10.88
C CYS A 981 -20.15 60.45 12.10
N LEU A 982 -19.38 61.47 12.48
CA LEU A 982 -18.57 61.54 13.70
C LEU A 982 -19.46 61.32 14.92
N LEU A 983 -19.55 60.13 15.44
CA LEU A 983 -20.09 59.86 16.77
C LEU A 983 -18.92 59.77 17.77
N TYR A 984 -18.83 60.76 18.60
CA TYR A 984 -17.99 60.79 19.78
C TYR A 984 -18.29 59.62 20.68
N THR A 985 -17.25 58.91 21.02
CA THR A 985 -17.27 58.00 22.16
C THR A 985 -17.15 58.83 23.45
N SER A 986 -18.14 58.76 24.28
CA SER A 986 -18.00 59.14 25.68
C SER A 986 -17.72 57.85 26.48
N ASP A 987 -16.64 57.88 27.21
CA ASP A 987 -16.32 56.94 28.28
C ASP A 987 -17.45 56.83 29.30
N ALA A 988 -17.76 55.59 29.68
CA ALA A 988 -18.21 55.33 31.06
C ALA A 988 -17.77 53.92 31.42
N ALA A 989 -16.85 53.86 32.37
CA ALA A 989 -16.55 52.72 33.17
C ALA A 989 -17.78 52.29 33.99
N ASP A 990 -18.06 50.96 34.04
CA ASP A 990 -18.19 50.14 35.26
C ASP A 990 -18.08 48.66 34.89
#